data_cea7e022ca7c7b14e64cdbd6a446ac26
#
_entry.id   cea7e022ca7c7b14e64cdbd6a446ac26
#
_cell.length_a   1.000
_cell.length_b   1.000
_cell.length_c   1.000
_cell.angle_alpha   90.00
_cell.angle_beta   90.00
_cell.angle_gamma   90.00
#
_symmetry.space_group_name_H-M   'P 1'
#
loop_
_entity.id
_entity.type
_entity.pdbx_description
1 polymer ?
#
loop_
_entity_poly.entity_id
_entity_poly.type
_entity_poly.pdbx_seq_one_letter_code
_entity_poly.pdbx_strand_id
1 'polypeptide(L)'
;MITKKIRVYGIVQGVGFRPTVSRHAAAAGITGSVCNKGPYVEIFAQGEEKCVKDFLERLENQPPKRAAILKINTEDVKEEEYGKFNDFQIIESEKTKGEIFVSPDIAICEECKKEMYDPKDRRYLHPFINCTCCGPRLTILDALPYDRERTSMKEFPMCPDCASEYEDPATRRYDAQPVCCNDCGPEVYLTGREERGRAAIIATRKMIHDGGIVAIKGIGGFHLCCDATNEEAVQRLRTLKKRPAKPFAVMARDVEAVKQECLVNEVQEEILDGHQKPILLLEKRKKSADSTGLCKSVAPGNPKVGVMLPYAPVQMLLFRYDDGIQMPDYLVMTSGNASGAPICRDDKEAVEELSQLCDLILSHDRKIRIRADDSVMDFYKGEPYMIRRSRGYAPLPMMVTMPWKGQVLAAGGELKNTFCIGVDGRFYLSPYVGDLEDLRTVKALQETIYRFETLLEVEPEVAACDLHPKYNSTVVAEELGLPVVKIQHHYAHILSCMAENDRKEQVIGVAFDGTGYGTDGTIWGGELLLADYHGFERMGSIEPFLQIGGDISAKEGWRIAVSLIYQQTQDKEQTMEIVKKLNLCSESECKVLLAMADRKMNAVLSTSAGRLFDAVSAILGIRTKSTFEGEASMALEFAAEAYEKEIWEIDEPADGESGPDEEKKEPGDRLIMKTGSLIKYLTEKKTEGIQAEKLAYIFHQKLADLITDGCRKIRKKTKCNCVALSGGVFQNRLLLRMVEESLEKEHFTVLRHHLIPANDGGIALGQAAYAMQYIQEGK
;
A
#
# COMPACT_ATOMS: atom_id res chain seq x y z
N MET A 1 -9.81 -49.08 2.38
CA MET A 1 -10.01 -47.77 3.01
C MET A 1 -8.65 -47.20 3.34
N ILE A 2 -8.42 -45.94 3.07
CA ILE A 2 -7.21 -45.19 3.44
C ILE A 2 -7.59 -44.01 4.31
N THR A 3 -6.67 -43.59 5.17
CA THR A 3 -6.82 -42.39 5.97
C THR A 3 -5.69 -41.43 5.66
N LYS A 4 -6.02 -40.19 5.28
CA LYS A 4 -5.04 -39.14 5.08
C LYS A 4 -5.20 -38.07 6.15
N LYS A 5 -4.09 -37.65 6.70
CA LYS A 5 -3.98 -36.42 7.50
C LYS A 5 -3.56 -35.30 6.57
N ILE A 6 -4.39 -34.25 6.51
CA ILE A 6 -4.23 -33.12 5.59
C ILE A 6 -4.06 -31.88 6.44
N ARG A 7 -3.02 -31.08 6.18
CA ARG A 7 -2.83 -29.76 6.78
C ARG A 7 -2.91 -28.71 5.71
N VAL A 8 -3.86 -27.78 5.88
CA VAL A 8 -4.10 -26.69 4.92
C VAL A 8 -3.66 -25.38 5.55
N TYR A 9 -2.76 -24.68 4.89
CA TYR A 9 -2.17 -23.42 5.31
C TYR A 9 -2.66 -22.27 4.43
N GLY A 10 -2.81 -21.09 5.02
CA GLY A 10 -3.24 -19.87 4.33
C GLY A 10 -4.40 -19.15 5.00
N ILE A 11 -5.17 -18.39 4.23
CA ILE A 11 -6.43 -17.79 4.70
C ILE A 11 -7.51 -18.87 4.69
N VAL A 12 -7.48 -19.72 5.68
CA VAL A 12 -8.41 -20.86 5.83
C VAL A 12 -9.19 -20.83 7.13
N GLN A 13 -8.98 -19.79 7.94
CA GLN A 13 -9.75 -19.55 9.16
C GLN A 13 -10.57 -18.26 9.04
N GLY A 14 -11.75 -18.24 9.63
CA GLY A 14 -12.65 -17.11 9.55
C GLY A 14 -13.22 -16.80 8.15
N VAL A 15 -13.17 -17.76 7.22
CA VAL A 15 -13.64 -17.63 5.84
C VAL A 15 -14.63 -18.73 5.43
N GLY A 16 -15.15 -19.46 6.41
CA GLY A 16 -16.09 -20.58 6.15
C GLY A 16 -15.41 -21.86 5.65
N PHE A 17 -14.11 -22.02 5.90
CA PHE A 17 -13.35 -23.16 5.40
C PHE A 17 -13.81 -24.48 6.03
N ARG A 18 -13.90 -24.59 7.37
CA ARG A 18 -14.39 -25.81 8.06
C ARG A 18 -15.76 -26.28 7.61
N PRO A 19 -16.80 -25.41 7.51
CA PRO A 19 -18.10 -25.79 6.93
C PRO A 19 -18.00 -26.26 5.48
N THR A 20 -17.14 -25.66 4.66
CA THR A 20 -16.95 -26.10 3.26
C THR A 20 -16.28 -27.45 3.19
N VAL A 21 -15.26 -27.70 4.01
CA VAL A 21 -14.59 -29.01 4.13
C VAL A 21 -15.61 -30.10 4.50
N SER A 22 -16.49 -29.83 5.47
CA SER A 22 -17.53 -30.77 5.90
C SER A 22 -18.52 -31.07 4.74
N ARG A 23 -18.94 -30.05 3.97
CA ARG A 23 -19.78 -30.28 2.77
C ARG A 23 -19.08 -31.08 1.69
N HIS A 24 -17.79 -30.84 1.44
CA HIS A 24 -16.99 -31.60 0.47
C HIS A 24 -16.80 -33.05 0.92
N ALA A 25 -16.59 -33.28 2.22
CA ALA A 25 -16.51 -34.62 2.79
C ALA A 25 -17.83 -35.38 2.61
N ALA A 26 -18.95 -34.77 2.91
CA ALA A 26 -20.29 -35.36 2.69
C ALA A 26 -20.54 -35.66 1.21
N ALA A 27 -20.17 -34.76 0.28
CA ALA A 27 -20.33 -34.96 -1.15
C ALA A 27 -19.43 -36.06 -1.72
N ALA A 28 -18.23 -36.27 -1.17
CA ALA A 28 -17.27 -37.29 -1.57
C ALA A 28 -17.43 -38.61 -0.79
N GLY A 29 -18.37 -38.69 0.18
CA GLY A 29 -18.55 -39.89 1.01
C GLY A 29 -17.39 -40.19 1.96
N ILE A 30 -16.74 -39.14 2.49
CA ILE A 30 -15.59 -39.20 3.39
C ILE A 30 -16.08 -39.08 4.84
N THR A 31 -15.55 -39.94 5.72
CA THR A 31 -15.63 -39.79 7.18
C THR A 31 -14.33 -39.19 7.73
N GLY A 32 -14.39 -38.56 8.90
CA GLY A 32 -13.20 -37.94 9.48
C GLY A 32 -13.49 -36.74 10.35
N SER A 33 -12.58 -35.77 10.30
CA SER A 33 -12.73 -34.56 11.10
C SER A 33 -11.99 -33.36 10.50
N VAL A 34 -12.42 -32.15 10.87
CA VAL A 34 -11.72 -30.90 10.58
C VAL A 34 -11.59 -30.05 11.83
N CYS A 35 -10.40 -29.54 12.08
CA CYS A 35 -10.06 -28.75 13.26
C CYS A 35 -9.16 -27.56 12.90
N ASN A 36 -9.37 -26.38 13.51
CA ASN A 36 -8.41 -25.30 13.49
C ASN A 36 -7.32 -25.56 14.54
N LYS A 37 -6.08 -25.60 14.13
CA LYS A 37 -4.93 -25.81 15.01
C LYS A 37 -4.14 -24.53 15.33
N GLY A 38 -4.70 -23.37 15.08
CA GLY A 38 -4.02 -22.08 15.18
C GLY A 38 -3.31 -21.71 13.87
N PRO A 39 -2.22 -22.37 13.50
CA PRO A 39 -1.46 -22.03 12.28
C PRO A 39 -2.02 -22.64 10.99
N TYR A 40 -2.81 -23.70 11.07
CA TYR A 40 -3.38 -24.40 9.91
C TYR A 40 -4.73 -25.02 10.25
N VAL A 41 -5.43 -25.49 9.22
CA VAL A 41 -6.60 -26.36 9.39
C VAL A 41 -6.12 -27.80 9.19
N GLU A 42 -6.38 -28.64 10.19
CA GLU A 42 -6.09 -30.08 10.16
C GLU A 42 -7.35 -30.85 9.78
N ILE A 43 -7.21 -31.75 8.82
CA ILE A 43 -8.31 -32.59 8.34
C ILE A 43 -7.84 -34.05 8.39
N PHE A 44 -8.65 -34.91 8.98
CA PHE A 44 -8.56 -36.36 8.79
C PHE A 44 -9.62 -36.77 7.79
N ALA A 45 -9.22 -37.40 6.69
CA ALA A 45 -10.11 -37.87 5.65
C ALA A 45 -9.95 -39.39 5.47
N GLN A 46 -11.00 -40.13 5.82
CA GLN A 46 -11.04 -41.59 5.73
C GLN A 46 -12.09 -42.04 4.72
N GLY A 47 -11.69 -42.90 3.75
CA GLY A 47 -12.59 -43.39 2.72
C GLY A 47 -11.89 -44.34 1.72
N GLU A 48 -12.60 -44.68 0.65
CA GLU A 48 -11.98 -45.34 -0.49
C GLU A 48 -10.98 -44.41 -1.17
N GLU A 49 -9.91 -44.92 -1.74
CA GLU A 49 -8.85 -44.12 -2.36
C GLU A 49 -9.38 -43.13 -3.40
N LYS A 50 -10.35 -43.57 -4.21
CA LYS A 50 -11.03 -42.69 -5.20
C LYS A 50 -11.79 -41.55 -4.55
N CYS A 51 -12.48 -41.82 -3.43
CA CYS A 51 -13.24 -40.79 -2.69
C CYS A 51 -12.30 -39.78 -2.03
N VAL A 52 -11.20 -40.23 -1.46
CA VAL A 52 -10.19 -39.34 -0.87
C VAL A 52 -9.52 -38.47 -1.93
N LYS A 53 -9.30 -38.99 -3.13
CA LYS A 53 -8.78 -38.20 -4.25
C LYS A 53 -9.78 -37.17 -4.72
N ASP A 54 -11.06 -37.49 -4.91
CA ASP A 54 -12.12 -36.54 -5.28
C ASP A 54 -12.26 -35.44 -4.19
N PHE A 55 -12.14 -35.81 -2.92
CA PHE A 55 -12.17 -34.87 -1.82
C PHE A 55 -11.00 -33.86 -1.87
N LEU A 56 -9.77 -34.32 -2.14
CA LEU A 56 -8.61 -33.45 -2.28
C LEU A 56 -8.75 -32.50 -3.48
N GLU A 57 -9.19 -33.03 -4.63
CA GLU A 57 -9.45 -32.21 -5.82
C GLU A 57 -10.52 -31.13 -5.56
N ARG A 58 -11.55 -31.42 -4.76
CA ARG A 58 -12.54 -30.43 -4.32
C ARG A 58 -11.96 -29.37 -3.38
N LEU A 59 -11.09 -29.77 -2.45
CA LEU A 59 -10.43 -28.83 -1.55
C LEU A 59 -9.56 -27.83 -2.31
N GLU A 60 -8.82 -28.29 -3.32
CA GLU A 60 -7.94 -27.45 -4.13
C GLU A 60 -8.71 -26.56 -5.11
N ASN A 61 -9.71 -27.11 -5.81
CA ASN A 61 -10.36 -26.43 -6.92
C ASN A 61 -11.66 -25.71 -6.53
N GLN A 62 -12.24 -26.00 -5.37
CA GLN A 62 -13.51 -25.43 -4.89
C GLN A 62 -13.42 -24.90 -3.44
N PRO A 63 -12.36 -24.16 -3.07
CA PRO A 63 -12.31 -23.55 -1.76
C PRO A 63 -13.44 -22.51 -1.62
N PRO A 64 -13.77 -22.08 -0.38
CA PRO A 64 -14.63 -20.92 -0.20
C PRO A 64 -14.08 -19.72 -0.98
N LYS A 65 -14.94 -18.94 -1.64
CA LYS A 65 -14.56 -17.78 -2.49
C LYS A 65 -13.53 -16.82 -1.86
N ARG A 66 -13.34 -16.87 -0.55
CA ARG A 66 -12.49 -15.95 0.23
C ARG A 66 -11.36 -16.65 0.96
N ALA A 67 -11.25 -17.96 0.79
CA ALA A 67 -10.07 -18.70 1.22
C ALA A 67 -8.94 -18.50 0.22
N ALA A 68 -7.72 -18.35 0.73
CA ALA A 68 -6.51 -18.44 -0.06
C ALA A 68 -5.66 -19.57 0.51
N ILE A 69 -5.65 -20.69 -0.19
CA ILE A 69 -4.82 -21.83 0.19
C ILE A 69 -3.41 -21.55 -0.34
N LEU A 70 -2.45 -21.45 0.57
CA LEU A 70 -1.04 -21.22 0.23
C LEU A 70 -0.27 -22.52 0.11
N LYS A 71 -0.69 -23.56 0.87
CA LYS A 71 -0.01 -24.85 0.91
C LYS A 71 -0.93 -25.95 1.44
N ILE A 72 -0.87 -27.13 0.86
CA ILE A 72 -1.51 -28.34 1.38
C ILE A 72 -0.44 -29.41 1.59
N ASN A 73 -0.35 -29.95 2.79
CA ASN A 73 0.48 -31.09 3.12
C ASN A 73 -0.42 -32.31 3.39
N THR A 74 -0.09 -33.45 2.81
CA THR A 74 -0.81 -34.71 3.01
C THR A 74 0.12 -35.79 3.52
N GLU A 75 -0.32 -36.50 4.55
CA GLU A 75 0.40 -37.66 5.12
C GLU A 75 -0.54 -38.85 5.18
N ASP A 76 -0.06 -40.06 4.81
CA ASP A 76 -0.80 -41.28 5.02
C ASP A 76 -0.68 -41.71 6.48
N VAL A 77 -1.82 -42.02 7.11
CA VAL A 77 -1.90 -42.36 8.52
C VAL A 77 -2.48 -43.75 8.68
N LYS A 78 -1.90 -44.54 9.59
CA LYS A 78 -2.40 -45.88 9.87
C LYS A 78 -3.62 -45.86 10.78
N GLU A 79 -4.62 -46.70 10.50
CA GLU A 79 -5.87 -46.81 11.26
C GLU A 79 -5.63 -47.09 12.77
N GLU A 80 -4.52 -47.74 13.10
CA GLU A 80 -4.08 -48.05 14.45
C GLU A 80 -3.75 -46.78 15.29
N GLU A 81 -3.41 -45.68 14.64
CA GLU A 81 -3.01 -44.42 15.33
C GLU A 81 -4.20 -43.51 15.65
N TYR A 82 -5.28 -43.54 14.83
CA TYR A 82 -6.38 -42.56 14.92
C TYR A 82 -7.78 -43.17 15.02
N GLY A 83 -7.89 -44.51 14.87
CA GLY A 83 -9.16 -45.20 14.96
C GLY A 83 -10.03 -45.08 13.71
N LYS A 84 -11.27 -45.54 13.82
CA LYS A 84 -12.27 -45.51 12.75
C LYS A 84 -13.22 -44.35 12.95
N PHE A 85 -13.38 -43.52 11.92
CA PHE A 85 -14.35 -42.44 11.91
C PHE A 85 -15.71 -42.94 11.45
N ASN A 86 -16.79 -42.65 12.19
CA ASN A 86 -18.14 -43.06 11.85
C ASN A 86 -18.89 -42.01 10.98
N ASP A 87 -18.50 -40.75 11.13
CA ASP A 87 -19.06 -39.58 10.42
C ASP A 87 -17.96 -38.54 10.15
N PHE A 88 -18.31 -37.38 9.60
CA PHE A 88 -17.38 -36.27 9.43
C PHE A 88 -17.72 -35.16 10.43
N GLN A 89 -16.83 -34.85 11.34
CA GLN A 89 -17.05 -33.92 12.45
C GLN A 89 -16.23 -32.64 12.31
N ILE A 90 -16.81 -31.51 12.70
CA ILE A 90 -16.08 -30.26 12.92
C ILE A 90 -15.71 -30.23 14.41
N ILE A 91 -14.41 -30.27 14.68
CA ILE A 91 -13.89 -30.29 16.06
C ILE A 91 -13.58 -28.86 16.51
N GLU A 92 -13.72 -28.58 17.80
CA GLU A 92 -13.34 -27.31 18.41
C GLU A 92 -11.88 -26.95 18.10
N SER A 93 -11.61 -25.64 18.03
CA SER A 93 -10.27 -25.13 17.73
C SER A 93 -9.28 -25.48 18.82
N GLU A 94 -8.14 -25.99 18.45
CA GLU A 94 -7.03 -26.30 19.35
C GLU A 94 -5.83 -25.40 19.03
N LYS A 95 -5.08 -25.06 20.09
CA LYS A 95 -3.86 -24.25 19.95
C LYS A 95 -2.64 -25.17 19.81
N THR A 96 -2.00 -25.19 18.66
CA THR A 96 -0.72 -25.84 18.43
C THR A 96 0.35 -24.81 18.04
N LYS A 97 1.63 -25.11 18.35
CA LYS A 97 2.75 -24.32 17.83
C LYS A 97 2.91 -24.55 16.32
N GLY A 98 3.17 -23.49 15.57
CA GLY A 98 3.42 -23.60 14.11
C GLY A 98 3.22 -22.32 13.34
N GLU A 99 3.07 -22.44 12.04
CA GLU A 99 2.92 -21.33 11.10
C GLU A 99 1.59 -20.60 11.30
N ILE A 100 1.62 -19.34 11.65
CA ILE A 100 0.43 -18.53 11.95
C ILE A 100 0.04 -17.71 10.73
N PHE A 101 -1.25 -17.74 10.37
CA PHE A 101 -1.82 -16.90 9.32
C PHE A 101 -3.00 -16.12 9.87
N VAL A 102 -2.85 -14.80 9.96
CA VAL A 102 -3.91 -13.89 10.37
C VAL A 102 -4.67 -13.42 9.14
N SER A 103 -5.99 -13.60 9.12
CA SER A 103 -6.83 -13.10 8.04
C SER A 103 -6.92 -11.58 8.06
N PRO A 104 -6.79 -10.89 6.93
CA PRO A 104 -7.17 -9.48 6.81
C PRO A 104 -8.69 -9.30 6.98
N ASP A 105 -9.11 -8.05 7.19
CA ASP A 105 -10.53 -7.70 7.17
C ASP A 105 -11.13 -7.92 5.78
N ILE A 106 -12.33 -8.46 5.73
CA ILE A 106 -13.01 -8.89 4.52
C ILE A 106 -14.27 -8.04 4.31
N ALA A 107 -14.45 -7.49 3.11
CA ALA A 107 -15.63 -6.71 2.77
C ALA A 107 -16.92 -7.55 2.87
N ILE A 108 -18.06 -6.88 3.10
CA ILE A 108 -19.38 -7.49 3.17
C ILE A 108 -19.65 -8.34 1.91
N CYS A 109 -20.25 -9.52 2.08
CA CYS A 109 -20.63 -10.40 0.96
C CYS A 109 -22.03 -10.07 0.43
N GLU A 110 -22.31 -10.53 -0.79
CA GLU A 110 -23.59 -10.26 -1.46
C GLU A 110 -24.79 -10.82 -0.71
N GLU A 111 -24.67 -11.98 -0.06
CA GLU A 111 -25.74 -12.56 0.74
C GLU A 111 -26.05 -11.70 1.98
N CYS A 112 -25.04 -11.22 2.70
CA CYS A 112 -25.25 -10.30 3.81
C CYS A 112 -25.79 -8.95 3.35
N LYS A 113 -25.40 -8.47 2.15
CA LYS A 113 -25.96 -7.27 1.54
C LYS A 113 -27.45 -7.44 1.20
N LYS A 114 -27.84 -8.60 0.65
CA LYS A 114 -29.26 -8.92 0.37
C LYS A 114 -30.08 -8.92 1.65
N GLU A 115 -29.63 -9.63 2.69
CA GLU A 115 -30.30 -9.67 4.00
C GLU A 115 -30.41 -8.28 4.64
N MET A 116 -29.35 -7.47 4.57
CA MET A 116 -29.35 -6.10 5.10
C MET A 116 -30.42 -5.20 4.46
N TYR A 117 -30.78 -5.45 3.21
CA TYR A 117 -31.80 -4.67 2.50
C TYR A 117 -33.15 -5.37 2.36
N ASP A 118 -33.35 -6.56 2.95
CA ASP A 118 -34.63 -7.24 3.00
C ASP A 118 -35.43 -6.80 4.26
N PRO A 119 -36.57 -6.06 4.10
CA PRO A 119 -37.37 -5.63 5.25
C PRO A 119 -37.92 -6.76 6.11
N LYS A 120 -37.89 -8.01 5.62
CA LYS A 120 -38.33 -9.19 6.36
C LYS A 120 -37.24 -9.86 7.17
N ASP A 121 -35.96 -9.51 6.89
CA ASP A 121 -34.83 -10.07 7.62
C ASP A 121 -34.65 -9.38 8.96
N ARG A 122 -34.33 -10.14 10.01
CA ARG A 122 -34.06 -9.62 11.36
C ARG A 122 -32.86 -8.66 11.43
N ARG A 123 -31.99 -8.69 10.41
CA ARG A 123 -30.83 -7.80 10.25
C ARG A 123 -31.08 -6.68 9.25
N TYR A 124 -32.36 -6.39 8.97
CA TYR A 124 -32.69 -5.26 8.11
C TYR A 124 -32.03 -3.97 8.60
N LEU A 125 -31.26 -3.32 7.71
CA LEU A 125 -30.48 -2.11 7.96
C LEU A 125 -29.50 -2.21 9.15
N HIS A 126 -29.02 -3.42 9.45
CA HIS A 126 -28.05 -3.61 10.54
C HIS A 126 -26.64 -3.18 10.13
N PRO A 127 -26.01 -2.15 10.80
CA PRO A 127 -24.72 -1.58 10.38
C PRO A 127 -23.51 -2.47 10.64
N PHE A 128 -23.69 -3.65 11.25
CA PHE A 128 -22.64 -4.61 11.57
C PHE A 128 -22.94 -6.02 11.07
N ILE A 129 -23.86 -6.16 10.12
CA ILE A 129 -24.20 -7.47 9.54
C ILE A 129 -22.97 -8.14 8.94
N ASN A 130 -22.82 -9.43 9.21
CA ASN A 130 -21.73 -10.26 8.72
C ASN A 130 -22.11 -11.74 8.72
N CYS A 131 -21.24 -12.58 8.19
CA CYS A 131 -21.32 -14.04 8.28
C CYS A 131 -19.89 -14.62 8.39
N THR A 132 -19.75 -15.93 8.32
CA THR A 132 -18.45 -16.62 8.36
C THR A 132 -17.50 -16.15 7.24
N CYS A 133 -18.06 -15.69 6.10
CA CYS A 133 -17.25 -15.30 4.93
C CYS A 133 -16.91 -13.82 4.84
N CYS A 134 -17.42 -12.94 5.72
CA CYS A 134 -17.21 -11.49 5.60
C CYS A 134 -17.14 -10.79 6.96
N GLY A 135 -16.73 -9.53 6.96
CA GLY A 135 -16.63 -8.70 8.16
C GLY A 135 -15.22 -8.55 8.70
N PRO A 136 -15.05 -7.92 9.86
CA PRO A 136 -13.76 -7.63 10.46
C PRO A 136 -13.04 -8.90 10.95
N ARG A 137 -11.71 -8.87 10.90
CA ARG A 137 -10.79 -9.92 11.35
C ARG A 137 -9.65 -9.29 12.14
N LEU A 138 -8.59 -8.85 11.44
CA LEU A 138 -7.41 -8.23 12.05
C LEU A 138 -7.76 -7.07 12.99
N THR A 139 -8.64 -6.18 12.56
CA THR A 139 -8.95 -4.95 13.28
C THR A 139 -9.67 -5.16 14.62
N ILE A 140 -10.26 -6.34 14.84
CA ILE A 140 -10.97 -6.68 16.07
C ILE A 140 -10.25 -7.73 16.93
N LEU A 141 -9.13 -8.29 16.46
CA LEU A 141 -8.47 -9.44 17.06
C LEU A 141 -7.59 -9.03 18.25
N ASP A 142 -7.74 -9.72 19.38
CA ASP A 142 -6.90 -9.59 20.57
C ASP A 142 -5.80 -10.66 20.60
N ALA A 143 -6.11 -11.91 20.23
CA ALA A 143 -5.19 -13.05 20.22
C ALA A 143 -5.70 -14.16 19.29
N LEU A 144 -4.85 -15.16 18.98
CA LEU A 144 -5.22 -16.36 18.24
C LEU A 144 -5.50 -17.55 19.20
N PRO A 145 -6.26 -18.57 18.76
CA PRO A 145 -7.01 -18.68 17.51
C PRO A 145 -8.15 -17.65 17.40
N TYR A 146 -8.66 -17.43 16.16
CA TYR A 146 -9.74 -16.47 15.89
C TYR A 146 -11.07 -17.01 16.43
N ASP A 147 -11.31 -16.78 17.72
CA ASP A 147 -12.55 -17.12 18.44
C ASP A 147 -13.16 -15.84 19.02
N ARG A 148 -14.49 -15.78 19.18
CA ARG A 148 -15.23 -14.59 19.62
C ARG A 148 -14.66 -13.98 20.92
N GLU A 149 -14.31 -14.82 21.90
CA GLU A 149 -13.76 -14.41 23.18
C GLU A 149 -12.40 -13.70 23.08
N ARG A 150 -11.71 -13.92 21.95
CA ARG A 150 -10.40 -13.32 21.63
C ARG A 150 -10.51 -12.16 20.64
N THR A 151 -11.70 -11.60 20.52
CA THR A 151 -11.97 -10.41 19.71
C THR A 151 -12.70 -9.35 20.52
N SER A 152 -12.78 -8.12 19.99
CA SER A 152 -13.59 -7.07 20.61
C SER A 152 -15.09 -7.39 20.65
N MET A 153 -15.55 -8.46 19.96
CA MET A 153 -16.94 -8.91 19.99
C MET A 153 -17.32 -9.66 21.30
N LYS A 154 -16.36 -10.02 22.14
CA LYS A 154 -16.62 -10.57 23.49
C LYS A 154 -17.46 -9.65 24.37
N GLU A 155 -17.40 -8.35 24.09
CA GLU A 155 -18.17 -7.32 24.82
C GLU A 155 -19.66 -7.32 24.44
N PHE A 156 -20.08 -8.08 23.39
CA PHE A 156 -21.44 -8.16 22.86
C PHE A 156 -21.98 -9.59 22.97
N PRO A 157 -22.61 -9.98 24.10
CA PRO A 157 -23.22 -11.30 24.24
C PRO A 157 -24.29 -11.54 23.18
N MET A 158 -24.27 -12.72 22.57
CA MET A 158 -25.25 -13.08 21.54
C MET A 158 -26.65 -13.25 22.15
N CYS A 159 -27.68 -12.74 21.44
CA CYS A 159 -29.06 -13.10 21.75
C CYS A 159 -29.33 -14.58 21.39
N PRO A 160 -30.40 -15.21 21.90
CA PRO A 160 -30.70 -16.63 21.65
C PRO A 160 -30.72 -17.00 20.16
N ASP A 161 -31.27 -16.15 19.30
CA ASP A 161 -31.33 -16.40 17.86
C ASP A 161 -29.95 -16.36 17.20
N CYS A 162 -29.09 -15.38 17.59
CA CYS A 162 -27.73 -15.32 17.08
C CYS A 162 -26.88 -16.48 17.58
N ALA A 163 -27.08 -16.93 18.83
CA ALA A 163 -26.41 -18.10 19.37
C ALA A 163 -26.83 -19.38 18.63
N SER A 164 -28.12 -19.57 18.37
CA SER A 164 -28.63 -20.70 17.58
C SER A 164 -28.01 -20.75 16.18
N GLU A 165 -27.94 -19.59 15.46
CA GLU A 165 -27.31 -19.54 14.15
C GLU A 165 -25.79 -19.78 14.23
N TYR A 166 -25.14 -19.38 15.31
CA TYR A 166 -23.70 -19.58 15.53
C TYR A 166 -23.34 -21.05 15.79
N GLU A 167 -24.22 -21.79 16.44
CA GLU A 167 -24.02 -23.20 16.82
C GLU A 167 -24.48 -24.19 15.73
N ASP A 168 -25.39 -23.79 14.83
CA ASP A 168 -25.93 -24.67 13.79
C ASP A 168 -25.05 -24.71 12.54
N PRO A 169 -24.40 -25.84 12.22
CA PRO A 169 -23.53 -26.01 11.03
C PRO A 169 -24.25 -25.78 9.69
N ALA A 170 -25.59 -25.86 9.65
CA ALA A 170 -26.37 -25.63 8.42
C ALA A 170 -26.49 -24.14 8.08
N THR A 171 -26.25 -23.24 9.04
CA THR A 171 -26.37 -21.80 8.82
C THR A 171 -25.12 -21.19 8.18
N ARG A 172 -25.28 -20.03 7.53
CA ARG A 172 -24.17 -19.22 7.02
C ARG A 172 -23.38 -18.52 8.14
N ARG A 173 -23.88 -18.53 9.35
CA ARG A 173 -23.30 -17.89 10.53
C ARG A 173 -22.69 -18.86 11.51
N TYR A 174 -22.70 -20.14 11.16
CA TYR A 174 -22.00 -21.13 11.95
C TYR A 174 -20.55 -20.70 12.19
N ASP A 175 -20.17 -20.61 13.47
CA ASP A 175 -18.81 -20.24 13.88
C ASP A 175 -18.36 -18.85 13.35
N ALA A 176 -19.31 -17.96 13.06
CA ALA A 176 -19.01 -16.60 12.63
C ALA A 176 -18.73 -15.68 13.82
N GLN A 177 -17.46 -15.51 14.19
CA GLN A 177 -17.04 -14.84 15.42
C GLN A 177 -17.64 -13.43 15.60
N PRO A 178 -17.81 -12.58 14.55
CA PRO A 178 -18.39 -11.26 14.70
C PRO A 178 -19.93 -11.24 14.58
N VAL A 179 -20.62 -12.41 14.56
CA VAL A 179 -22.08 -12.49 14.39
C VAL A 179 -22.83 -11.66 15.43
N CYS A 180 -23.83 -10.91 14.95
CA CYS A 180 -24.74 -10.09 15.77
C CYS A 180 -25.98 -9.67 14.98
N CYS A 181 -26.92 -9.01 15.63
CA CYS A 181 -28.11 -8.38 15.05
C CYS A 181 -28.37 -7.03 15.74
N ASN A 182 -29.47 -6.38 15.38
CA ASN A 182 -29.84 -5.08 15.96
C ASN A 182 -30.08 -5.13 17.49
N ASP A 183 -30.37 -6.30 18.06
CA ASP A 183 -30.68 -6.46 19.50
C ASP A 183 -29.42 -6.74 20.33
N CYS A 184 -28.41 -7.40 19.76
CA CYS A 184 -27.24 -7.87 20.53
C CYS A 184 -25.89 -7.37 19.98
N GLY A 185 -25.89 -6.64 18.91
CA GLY A 185 -24.67 -6.14 18.25
C GLY A 185 -24.24 -4.78 18.75
N PRO A 186 -23.11 -4.31 18.21
CA PRO A 186 -22.68 -2.92 18.37
C PRO A 186 -23.71 -1.94 17.88
N GLU A 187 -23.75 -0.75 18.46
CA GLU A 187 -24.63 0.32 18.08
C GLU A 187 -23.86 1.53 17.53
N VAL A 188 -24.41 2.17 16.50
CA VAL A 188 -23.92 3.46 16.02
C VAL A 188 -24.56 4.61 16.78
N TYR A 189 -23.83 5.70 17.00
CA TYR A 189 -24.30 6.90 17.66
C TYR A 189 -23.57 8.15 17.23
N LEU A 190 -24.17 9.32 17.44
CA LEU A 190 -23.50 10.60 17.25
C LEU A 190 -22.76 11.01 18.52
N THR A 191 -21.46 11.18 18.43
CA THR A 191 -20.62 11.59 19.58
C THR A 191 -21.03 12.98 20.08
N GLY A 192 -21.27 13.07 21.40
CA GLY A 192 -21.72 14.32 22.03
C GLY A 192 -23.19 14.69 21.79
N ARG A 193 -24.01 13.78 21.22
CA ARG A 193 -25.45 13.94 20.98
C ARG A 193 -26.25 12.74 21.46
N GLU A 194 -27.57 12.85 21.45
CA GLU A 194 -28.48 11.80 21.93
C GLU A 194 -28.83 10.78 20.84
N GLU A 195 -28.65 11.12 19.56
CA GLU A 195 -29.02 10.27 18.45
C GLU A 195 -28.18 8.99 18.42
N ARG A 196 -28.88 7.85 18.42
CA ARG A 196 -28.32 6.50 18.37
C ARG A 196 -29.04 5.66 17.30
N GLY A 197 -28.42 4.57 16.89
CA GLY A 197 -28.98 3.62 15.94
C GLY A 197 -29.49 4.30 14.67
N ARG A 198 -30.76 4.06 14.35
CA ARG A 198 -31.43 4.61 13.17
C ARG A 198 -31.38 6.15 13.12
N ALA A 199 -31.63 6.83 14.24
CA ALA A 199 -31.62 8.29 14.30
C ALA A 199 -30.24 8.87 13.96
N ALA A 200 -29.16 8.24 14.41
CA ALA A 200 -27.80 8.65 14.12
C ALA A 200 -27.45 8.51 12.62
N ILE A 201 -27.88 7.42 11.97
CA ILE A 201 -27.66 7.21 10.52
C ILE A 201 -28.43 8.26 9.72
N ILE A 202 -29.71 8.50 10.04
CA ILE A 202 -30.55 9.50 9.35
C ILE A 202 -29.96 10.90 9.48
N ALA A 203 -29.54 11.30 10.69
CA ALA A 203 -28.93 12.60 10.93
C ALA A 203 -27.60 12.76 10.16
N THR A 204 -26.80 11.69 10.08
CA THR A 204 -25.56 11.65 9.30
C THR A 204 -25.82 11.84 7.81
N ARG A 205 -26.75 11.08 7.25
CA ARG A 205 -27.13 11.17 5.82
C ARG A 205 -27.68 12.55 5.48
N LYS A 206 -28.53 13.10 6.34
CA LYS A 206 -29.05 14.45 6.18
C LYS A 206 -27.93 15.49 6.19
N MET A 207 -27.00 15.39 7.12
CA MET A 207 -25.86 16.31 7.18
C MET A 207 -25.03 16.29 5.89
N ILE A 208 -24.73 15.09 5.36
CA ILE A 208 -23.98 14.96 4.09
C ILE A 208 -24.79 15.52 2.92
N HIS A 209 -26.09 15.19 2.83
CA HIS A 209 -27.00 15.70 1.80
C HIS A 209 -27.08 17.24 1.79
N ASP A 210 -27.07 17.84 2.97
CA ASP A 210 -27.13 19.31 3.16
C ASP A 210 -25.76 19.98 2.95
N GLY A 211 -24.74 19.27 2.49
CA GLY A 211 -23.40 19.78 2.18
C GLY A 211 -22.42 19.81 3.36
N GLY A 212 -22.76 19.15 4.47
CA GLY A 212 -21.87 19.03 5.63
C GLY A 212 -20.75 18.01 5.48
N ILE A 213 -19.82 18.03 6.42
CA ILE A 213 -18.71 17.10 6.55
C ILE A 213 -18.94 16.25 7.80
N VAL A 214 -18.81 14.92 7.66
CA VAL A 214 -19.03 13.99 8.77
C VAL A 214 -17.79 13.10 8.96
N ALA A 215 -17.40 12.88 10.21
CA ALA A 215 -16.44 11.83 10.55
C ALA A 215 -17.19 10.53 10.81
N ILE A 216 -16.77 9.41 10.21
CA ILE A 216 -17.48 8.13 10.27
C ILE A 216 -16.50 7.05 10.70
N LYS A 217 -16.81 6.34 11.81
CA LYS A 217 -16.02 5.21 12.27
C LYS A 217 -16.26 3.98 11.39
N GLY A 218 -15.22 3.55 10.69
CA GLY A 218 -15.24 2.37 9.83
C GLY A 218 -14.72 1.11 10.55
N ILE A 219 -14.14 0.18 9.77
CA ILE A 219 -13.54 -1.06 10.31
C ILE A 219 -12.17 -0.79 10.93
N GLY A 220 -11.31 -0.02 10.25
CA GLY A 220 -9.91 0.21 10.65
C GLY A 220 -9.62 1.57 11.28
N GLY A 221 -10.59 2.47 11.33
CA GLY A 221 -10.47 3.84 11.83
C GLY A 221 -11.59 4.73 11.32
N PHE A 222 -11.48 6.03 11.61
CA PHE A 222 -12.43 7.05 11.15
C PHE A 222 -12.09 7.54 9.74
N HIS A 223 -13.13 7.94 9.00
CA HIS A 223 -13.01 8.65 7.72
C HIS A 223 -13.72 9.99 7.81
N LEU A 224 -13.20 11.01 7.14
CA LEU A 224 -13.93 12.25 6.85
C LEU A 224 -14.65 12.09 5.53
N CYS A 225 -15.95 12.36 5.55
CA CYS A 225 -16.88 12.13 4.46
C CYS A 225 -17.68 13.41 4.13
N CYS A 226 -17.83 13.71 2.85
CA CYS A 226 -18.76 14.71 2.33
C CYS A 226 -19.21 14.33 0.91
N ASP A 227 -20.19 15.03 0.36
CA ASP A 227 -20.62 14.86 -1.03
C ASP A 227 -19.48 15.21 -2.00
N ALA A 228 -19.03 14.25 -2.81
CA ALA A 228 -17.95 14.42 -3.78
C ALA A 228 -18.39 15.19 -5.06
N THR A 229 -19.70 15.43 -5.23
CA THR A 229 -20.26 16.25 -6.32
C THR A 229 -20.44 17.70 -5.92
N ASN A 230 -20.37 17.99 -4.62
CA ASN A 230 -20.52 19.33 -4.06
C ASN A 230 -19.15 20.05 -3.93
N GLU A 231 -18.88 20.97 -4.87
CA GLU A 231 -17.62 21.73 -4.91
C GLU A 231 -17.35 22.50 -3.60
N GLU A 232 -18.37 23.11 -2.98
CA GLU A 232 -18.22 23.90 -1.75
C GLU A 232 -17.84 23.00 -0.56
N ALA A 233 -18.50 21.84 -0.41
CA ALA A 233 -18.18 20.87 0.64
C ALA A 233 -16.75 20.34 0.51
N VAL A 234 -16.31 20.00 -0.71
CA VAL A 234 -14.97 19.50 -0.96
C VAL A 234 -13.90 20.58 -0.74
N GLN A 235 -14.14 21.82 -1.17
CA GLN A 235 -13.23 22.96 -0.91
C GLN A 235 -13.13 23.25 0.58
N ARG A 236 -14.25 23.21 1.31
CA ARG A 236 -14.26 23.36 2.76
C ARG A 236 -13.42 22.28 3.44
N LEU A 237 -13.58 21.01 3.05
CA LEU A 237 -12.78 19.91 3.57
C LEU A 237 -11.28 20.10 3.28
N ARG A 238 -10.90 20.59 2.08
CA ARG A 238 -9.51 20.92 1.72
C ARG A 238 -8.93 21.96 2.66
N THR A 239 -9.68 23.02 2.91
CA THR A 239 -9.27 24.13 3.80
C THR A 239 -9.06 23.61 5.23
N LEU A 240 -10.03 22.87 5.77
CA LEU A 240 -9.96 22.32 7.12
C LEU A 240 -8.79 21.33 7.30
N LYS A 241 -8.57 20.43 6.33
CA LYS A 241 -7.43 19.49 6.36
C LYS A 241 -6.09 20.11 5.96
N LYS A 242 -6.05 21.41 5.57
CA LYS A 242 -4.84 22.06 5.03
C LYS A 242 -4.21 21.25 3.88
N ARG A 243 -5.05 20.73 2.99
CA ARG A 243 -4.69 19.83 1.88
C ARG A 243 -5.11 20.42 0.54
N PRO A 244 -4.34 21.43 0.02
CA PRO A 244 -4.76 22.23 -1.13
C PRO A 244 -4.89 21.43 -2.43
N ALA A 245 -3.98 20.52 -2.74
CA ALA A 245 -3.92 19.84 -4.03
C ALA A 245 -3.91 18.32 -3.97
N LYS A 246 -3.41 17.69 -2.89
CA LYS A 246 -3.35 16.21 -2.79
C LYS A 246 -4.74 15.59 -3.03
N PRO A 247 -4.92 14.65 -3.99
CA PRO A 247 -6.20 14.06 -4.33
C PRO A 247 -6.92 13.43 -3.13
N PHE A 248 -8.24 13.54 -3.08
CA PHE A 248 -9.07 12.75 -2.18
C PHE A 248 -9.49 11.44 -2.84
N ALA A 249 -9.59 10.38 -2.05
CA ALA A 249 -10.26 9.17 -2.47
C ALA A 249 -11.78 9.36 -2.40
N VAL A 250 -12.47 8.69 -3.30
CA VAL A 250 -13.93 8.69 -3.42
C VAL A 250 -14.46 7.29 -3.19
N MET A 251 -15.52 7.18 -2.42
CA MET A 251 -16.33 5.97 -2.34
C MET A 251 -17.51 6.14 -3.29
N ALA A 252 -17.62 5.25 -4.29
CA ALA A 252 -18.76 5.21 -5.21
C ALA A 252 -19.80 4.22 -4.69
N ARG A 253 -21.09 4.48 -4.94
CA ARG A 253 -22.19 3.65 -4.51
C ARG A 253 -22.07 2.19 -4.98
N ASP A 254 -21.68 1.99 -6.23
CA ASP A 254 -21.54 0.69 -6.91
C ASP A 254 -20.61 0.81 -8.13
N VAL A 255 -20.35 -0.32 -8.79
CA VAL A 255 -19.48 -0.39 -9.99
C VAL A 255 -20.04 0.44 -11.15
N GLU A 256 -21.36 0.49 -11.32
CA GLU A 256 -21.99 1.24 -12.41
C GLU A 256 -21.75 2.75 -12.24
N ALA A 257 -21.83 3.25 -11.00
CA ALA A 257 -21.42 4.62 -10.70
C ALA A 257 -19.94 4.87 -11.07
N VAL A 258 -19.04 3.95 -10.73
CA VAL A 258 -17.61 4.09 -11.10
C VAL A 258 -17.44 4.18 -12.61
N LYS A 259 -18.12 3.33 -13.39
CA LYS A 259 -18.03 3.31 -14.86
C LYS A 259 -18.56 4.59 -15.52
N GLN A 260 -19.40 5.37 -14.84
CA GLN A 260 -19.85 6.67 -15.33
C GLN A 260 -18.71 7.72 -15.30
N GLU A 261 -17.84 7.67 -14.29
CA GLU A 261 -16.78 8.63 -14.06
C GLU A 261 -15.41 8.19 -14.58
N CYS A 262 -15.16 6.88 -14.60
CA CYS A 262 -13.84 6.31 -14.85
C CYS A 262 -13.86 5.28 -15.97
N LEU A 263 -12.68 5.08 -16.59
CA LEU A 263 -12.42 3.94 -17.44
C LEU A 263 -12.08 2.74 -16.54
N VAL A 264 -12.81 1.64 -16.71
CA VAL A 264 -12.65 0.42 -15.90
C VAL A 264 -12.61 -0.77 -16.84
N ASN A 265 -11.56 -1.59 -16.74
CA ASN A 265 -11.46 -2.89 -17.41
C ASN A 265 -11.90 -4.03 -16.50
N GLU A 266 -12.00 -5.27 -17.03
CA GLU A 266 -12.48 -6.44 -16.28
C GLU A 266 -11.64 -6.76 -15.04
N VAL A 267 -10.32 -6.69 -15.11
CA VAL A 267 -9.41 -6.94 -13.96
C VAL A 267 -9.60 -5.89 -12.86
N GLN A 268 -9.75 -4.64 -13.25
CA GLN A 268 -10.01 -3.53 -12.32
C GLN A 268 -11.38 -3.68 -11.65
N GLU A 269 -12.39 -4.10 -12.40
CA GLU A 269 -13.74 -4.36 -11.87
C GLU A 269 -13.73 -5.51 -10.86
N GLU A 270 -13.05 -6.61 -11.18
CA GLU A 270 -12.92 -7.76 -10.28
C GLU A 270 -12.25 -7.40 -8.95
N ILE A 271 -11.19 -6.60 -8.98
CA ILE A 271 -10.51 -6.14 -7.76
C ILE A 271 -11.35 -5.12 -7.00
N LEU A 272 -11.99 -4.18 -7.72
CA LEU A 272 -12.81 -3.14 -7.12
C LEU A 272 -14.01 -3.72 -6.36
N ASP A 273 -14.66 -4.74 -6.91
CA ASP A 273 -15.79 -5.44 -6.27
C ASP A 273 -15.37 -6.72 -5.51
N GLY A 274 -14.07 -6.98 -5.45
CA GLY A 274 -13.48 -8.07 -4.71
C GLY A 274 -13.68 -7.95 -3.19
N HIS A 275 -13.12 -8.90 -2.45
CA HIS A 275 -13.24 -8.93 -0.99
C HIS A 275 -12.31 -7.97 -0.26
N GLN A 276 -11.29 -7.43 -0.93
CA GLN A 276 -10.38 -6.42 -0.39
C GLN A 276 -10.92 -5.00 -0.55
N LYS A 277 -11.56 -4.69 -1.68
CA LYS A 277 -12.10 -3.37 -2.06
C LYS A 277 -11.09 -2.24 -1.75
N PRO A 278 -9.90 -2.24 -2.36
CA PRO A 278 -8.91 -1.18 -2.18
C PRO A 278 -9.35 0.10 -2.90
N ILE A 279 -8.64 1.20 -2.63
CA ILE A 279 -8.71 2.38 -3.45
C ILE A 279 -7.95 2.10 -4.75
N LEU A 280 -8.63 2.10 -5.89
CA LEU A 280 -8.01 1.99 -7.22
C LEU A 280 -7.79 3.37 -7.83
N LEU A 281 -6.60 3.61 -8.39
CA LEU A 281 -6.29 4.81 -9.15
C LEU A 281 -6.76 4.61 -10.60
N LEU A 282 -7.93 5.16 -10.93
CA LEU A 282 -8.61 4.97 -12.22
C LEU A 282 -8.54 6.23 -13.08
N GLU A 283 -8.37 6.06 -14.40
CA GLU A 283 -8.42 7.16 -15.37
C GLU A 283 -9.82 7.74 -15.44
N LYS A 284 -9.91 9.08 -15.34
CA LYS A 284 -11.18 9.80 -15.50
C LYS A 284 -11.64 9.77 -16.95
N ARG A 285 -12.94 9.60 -17.17
CA ARG A 285 -13.53 9.82 -18.49
C ARG A 285 -13.48 11.30 -18.87
N LYS A 286 -13.22 11.59 -20.16
CA LYS A 286 -13.41 12.95 -20.69
C LYS A 286 -14.92 13.26 -20.67
N LYS A 287 -15.33 14.30 -19.96
CA LYS A 287 -16.74 14.70 -19.79
C LYS A 287 -17.12 15.87 -20.69
N SER A 288 -18.40 15.94 -21.06
CA SER A 288 -19.01 17.16 -21.55
C SER A 288 -19.15 18.21 -20.44
N ALA A 289 -19.20 19.48 -20.79
CA ALA A 289 -19.26 20.59 -19.82
C ALA A 289 -20.45 20.54 -18.87
N ASP A 290 -21.53 19.85 -19.25
CA ASP A 290 -22.82 19.78 -18.53
C ASP A 290 -23.01 18.52 -17.69
N SER A 291 -21.98 17.66 -17.53
CA SER A 291 -22.13 16.43 -16.78
C SER A 291 -22.12 16.65 -15.25
N THR A 292 -23.17 16.25 -14.57
CA THR A 292 -23.22 16.12 -13.11
C THR A 292 -22.36 14.95 -12.69
N GLY A 293 -21.32 15.15 -11.90
CA GLY A 293 -20.43 14.07 -11.44
C GLY A 293 -19.41 14.62 -10.46
N LEU A 294 -18.25 13.95 -10.35
CA LEU A 294 -17.19 14.36 -9.42
C LEU A 294 -16.75 15.82 -9.68
N CYS A 295 -16.75 16.62 -8.64
CA CYS A 295 -16.28 17.99 -8.71
C CYS A 295 -14.77 18.07 -8.95
N LYS A 296 -14.30 19.19 -9.54
CA LYS A 296 -12.88 19.38 -9.91
C LYS A 296 -11.95 19.29 -8.69
N SER A 297 -12.42 19.74 -7.55
CA SER A 297 -11.66 19.76 -6.31
C SER A 297 -11.44 18.40 -5.66
N VAL A 298 -12.04 17.31 -6.15
CA VAL A 298 -11.72 15.96 -5.66
C VAL A 298 -10.28 15.56 -6.02
N ALA A 299 -9.83 15.82 -7.24
CA ALA A 299 -8.48 15.52 -7.70
C ALA A 299 -8.00 16.60 -8.70
N PRO A 300 -7.56 17.79 -8.20
CA PRO A 300 -7.20 18.92 -9.03
C PRO A 300 -6.02 18.60 -9.94
N GLY A 301 -6.17 18.83 -11.25
CA GLY A 301 -5.09 18.63 -12.24
C GLY A 301 -4.60 17.19 -12.42
N ASN A 302 -5.25 16.20 -11.77
CA ASN A 302 -4.88 14.80 -11.88
C ASN A 302 -5.78 14.09 -12.90
N PRO A 303 -5.24 13.40 -13.92
CA PRO A 303 -6.03 12.63 -14.88
C PRO A 303 -6.71 11.40 -14.25
N LYS A 304 -6.26 10.98 -13.06
CA LYS A 304 -6.82 9.86 -12.32
C LYS A 304 -7.56 10.32 -11.08
N VAL A 305 -8.40 9.45 -10.56
CA VAL A 305 -9.04 9.56 -9.25
C VAL A 305 -8.97 8.25 -8.51
N GLY A 306 -8.71 8.30 -7.19
CA GLY A 306 -8.77 7.13 -6.32
C GLY A 306 -10.21 6.78 -6.00
N VAL A 307 -10.68 5.59 -6.39
CA VAL A 307 -12.06 5.14 -6.18
C VAL A 307 -12.08 3.82 -5.43
N MET A 308 -12.99 3.68 -4.48
CA MET A 308 -13.29 2.43 -3.79
C MET A 308 -14.80 2.21 -3.69
N LEU A 309 -15.22 0.99 -3.41
CA LEU A 309 -16.61 0.65 -3.09
C LEU A 309 -16.80 0.47 -1.58
N PRO A 310 -18.04 0.61 -1.06
CA PRO A 310 -18.35 0.33 0.34
C PRO A 310 -17.98 -1.11 0.71
N TYR A 311 -17.17 -1.27 1.73
CA TYR A 311 -16.71 -2.56 2.23
C TYR A 311 -17.31 -2.92 3.61
N ALA A 312 -17.85 -1.95 4.31
CA ALA A 312 -18.52 -2.12 5.59
C ALA A 312 -20.04 -1.82 5.46
N PRO A 313 -20.89 -2.54 6.19
CA PRO A 313 -22.33 -2.29 6.16
C PRO A 313 -22.71 -0.83 6.46
N VAL A 314 -22.10 -0.22 7.47
CA VAL A 314 -22.34 1.19 7.83
C VAL A 314 -22.10 2.14 6.64
N GLN A 315 -21.09 1.88 5.81
CA GLN A 315 -20.79 2.68 4.61
C GLN A 315 -21.86 2.50 3.53
N MET A 316 -22.39 1.29 3.37
CA MET A 316 -23.49 1.01 2.42
C MET A 316 -24.77 1.73 2.82
N LEU A 317 -25.06 1.81 4.13
CA LEU A 317 -26.20 2.51 4.67
C LEU A 317 -26.13 4.03 4.46
N LEU A 318 -24.96 4.60 4.20
CA LEU A 318 -24.84 5.99 3.79
C LEU A 318 -25.45 6.26 2.42
N PHE A 319 -25.32 5.32 1.48
CA PHE A 319 -25.86 5.45 0.12
C PHE A 319 -27.34 5.09 0.03
N ARG A 320 -27.77 4.03 0.73
CA ARG A 320 -29.14 3.54 0.68
C ARG A 320 -29.68 3.27 2.08
N TYR A 321 -30.76 3.95 2.41
CA TYR A 321 -31.50 3.80 3.66
C TYR A 321 -33.00 4.05 3.41
N ASP A 322 -33.87 3.72 4.37
CA ASP A 322 -35.33 3.84 4.25
C ASP A 322 -35.87 5.17 4.84
N ASP A 323 -35.13 6.26 4.69
CA ASP A 323 -35.44 7.58 5.21
C ASP A 323 -35.95 8.58 4.14
N GLY A 324 -36.01 8.14 2.87
CA GLY A 324 -36.42 8.98 1.74
C GLY A 324 -35.38 9.99 1.25
N ILE A 325 -34.21 10.09 1.88
CA ILE A 325 -33.12 11.00 1.47
C ILE A 325 -32.41 10.40 0.23
N GLN A 326 -32.34 11.18 -0.85
CA GLN A 326 -31.58 10.81 -2.05
C GLN A 326 -30.13 11.22 -1.87
N MET A 327 -29.25 10.26 -1.69
CA MET A 327 -27.81 10.51 -1.53
C MET A 327 -27.11 10.57 -2.89
N PRO A 328 -26.03 11.36 -3.00
CA PRO A 328 -25.18 11.36 -4.20
C PRO A 328 -24.52 9.99 -4.42
N ASP A 329 -24.19 9.69 -5.67
CA ASP A 329 -23.53 8.42 -6.03
C ASP A 329 -22.06 8.35 -5.58
N TYR A 330 -21.46 9.48 -5.17
CA TYR A 330 -20.07 9.60 -4.82
C TYR A 330 -19.89 10.39 -3.53
N LEU A 331 -19.17 9.81 -2.58
CA LEU A 331 -18.77 10.47 -1.34
C LEU A 331 -17.25 10.57 -1.27
N VAL A 332 -16.72 11.73 -0.91
CA VAL A 332 -15.32 11.80 -0.47
C VAL A 332 -15.18 10.90 0.74
N MET A 333 -14.14 10.06 0.74
CA MET A 333 -13.83 9.19 1.87
C MET A 333 -12.32 9.23 2.11
N THR A 334 -11.89 10.12 3.00
CA THR A 334 -10.48 10.30 3.32
C THR A 334 -10.20 9.95 4.77
N SER A 335 -8.98 9.55 5.11
CA SER A 335 -8.60 9.19 6.48
C SER A 335 -9.01 10.26 7.49
N GLY A 336 -9.63 9.85 8.59
CA GLY A 336 -10.00 10.70 9.72
C GLY A 336 -8.81 10.93 10.64
N ASN A 337 -8.00 11.92 10.33
CA ASN A 337 -6.81 12.32 11.08
C ASN A 337 -6.46 13.79 10.81
N ALA A 338 -5.73 14.41 11.73
CA ALA A 338 -4.95 15.60 11.42
C ALA A 338 -3.81 15.26 10.44
N SER A 339 -3.29 16.25 9.71
CA SER A 339 -2.19 16.00 8.75
C SER A 339 -0.95 15.44 9.47
N GLY A 340 -0.43 14.29 9.02
CA GLY A 340 0.72 13.60 9.60
C GLY A 340 0.40 12.67 10.77
N ALA A 341 -0.76 12.80 11.42
CA ALA A 341 -1.18 11.91 12.50
C ALA A 341 -1.68 10.54 11.97
N PRO A 342 -1.69 9.50 12.80
CA PRO A 342 -2.31 8.22 12.43
C PRO A 342 -3.83 8.37 12.33
N ILE A 343 -4.50 7.47 11.62
CA ILE A 343 -5.96 7.44 11.55
C ILE A 343 -6.56 7.27 12.96
N CYS A 344 -7.54 8.08 13.33
CA CYS A 344 -8.26 7.97 14.61
C CYS A 344 -9.01 6.63 14.67
N ARG A 345 -8.96 5.93 15.81
CA ARG A 345 -9.62 4.62 16.00
C ARG A 345 -10.69 4.61 17.09
N ASP A 346 -10.63 5.55 18.02
CA ASP A 346 -11.58 5.65 19.14
C ASP A 346 -12.18 7.05 19.27
N ASP A 347 -13.20 7.17 20.09
CA ASP A 347 -13.97 8.42 20.24
C ASP A 347 -13.16 9.54 20.84
N LYS A 348 -12.23 9.24 21.75
CA LYS A 348 -11.39 10.25 22.36
C LYS A 348 -10.49 10.90 21.32
N GLU A 349 -9.78 10.08 20.54
CA GLU A 349 -8.97 10.58 19.42
C GLU A 349 -9.83 11.36 18.42
N ALA A 350 -11.03 10.84 18.07
CA ALA A 350 -11.91 11.50 17.12
C ALA A 350 -12.42 12.86 17.62
N VAL A 351 -12.79 12.98 18.88
CA VAL A 351 -13.22 14.26 19.47
C VAL A 351 -12.06 15.26 19.51
N GLU A 352 -10.88 14.83 19.94
CA GLU A 352 -9.72 15.70 20.07
C GLU A 352 -9.22 16.20 18.69
N GLU A 353 -9.22 15.34 17.66
CA GLU A 353 -8.60 15.68 16.38
C GLU A 353 -9.60 16.07 15.28
N LEU A 354 -10.81 15.49 15.27
CA LEU A 354 -11.75 15.65 14.14
C LEU A 354 -12.86 16.66 14.39
N SER A 355 -13.14 17.07 15.65
CA SER A 355 -14.23 18.01 15.96
C SER A 355 -14.11 19.36 15.24
N GLN A 356 -12.89 19.76 14.87
CA GLN A 356 -12.67 20.98 14.11
C GLN A 356 -12.67 20.76 12.57
N LEU A 357 -12.73 19.50 12.13
CA LEU A 357 -12.65 19.10 10.73
C LEU A 357 -14.00 18.66 10.17
N CYS A 358 -15.02 18.47 11.01
CA CYS A 358 -16.34 17.97 10.61
C CYS A 358 -17.47 18.58 11.44
N ASP A 359 -18.69 18.42 10.97
CA ASP A 359 -19.91 18.93 11.60
C ASP A 359 -20.56 17.90 12.52
N LEU A 360 -20.33 16.59 12.24
CA LEU A 360 -20.80 15.46 13.03
C LEU A 360 -19.74 14.36 13.11
N ILE A 361 -19.78 13.58 14.18
CA ILE A 361 -18.98 12.36 14.35
C ILE A 361 -19.94 11.18 14.56
N LEU A 362 -20.07 10.32 13.56
CA LEU A 362 -20.77 9.03 13.66
C LEU A 362 -19.78 7.98 14.16
N SER A 363 -19.97 7.54 15.38
CA SER A 363 -19.17 6.50 16.02
C SER A 363 -19.95 5.22 16.25
N HIS A 364 -19.30 4.21 16.82
CA HIS A 364 -19.88 2.98 17.31
C HIS A 364 -19.04 2.41 18.47
N ASP A 365 -19.65 1.57 19.30
CA ASP A 365 -19.04 1.02 20.52
C ASP A 365 -18.14 -0.21 20.28
N ARG A 366 -18.12 -0.82 19.07
CA ARG A 366 -17.15 -1.87 18.77
C ARG A 366 -15.73 -1.29 18.71
N LYS A 367 -14.84 -1.84 19.55
CA LYS A 367 -13.44 -1.38 19.65
C LYS A 367 -12.62 -1.83 18.43
N ILE A 368 -11.85 -0.92 17.89
CA ILE A 368 -10.82 -1.18 16.87
C ILE A 368 -9.51 -1.45 17.64
N ARG A 369 -8.93 -2.63 17.44
CA ARG A 369 -7.69 -3.08 18.11
C ARG A 369 -6.45 -2.64 17.36
N ILE A 370 -6.48 -2.78 16.03
CA ILE A 370 -5.39 -2.42 15.13
C ILE A 370 -5.93 -1.43 14.10
N ARG A 371 -5.24 -0.29 13.96
CA ARG A 371 -5.54 0.67 12.89
C ARG A 371 -5.25 0.05 11.53
N ALA A 372 -6.10 0.31 10.55
CA ALA A 372 -5.89 -0.13 9.19
C ALA A 372 -6.44 0.92 8.20
N ASP A 373 -5.55 1.69 7.62
CA ASP A 373 -5.86 2.56 6.49
C ASP A 373 -6.28 1.75 5.27
N ASP A 374 -6.93 2.39 4.30
CA ASP A 374 -7.28 1.74 3.04
C ASP A 374 -6.03 1.50 2.18
N SER A 375 -5.96 0.32 1.57
CA SER A 375 -4.95 0.02 0.56
C SER A 375 -5.17 0.88 -0.68
N VAL A 376 -4.08 1.28 -1.34
CA VAL A 376 -4.11 2.05 -2.59
C VAL A 376 -3.37 1.26 -3.66
N MET A 377 -3.98 1.09 -4.80
CA MET A 377 -3.48 0.29 -5.91
C MET A 377 -3.62 1.03 -7.23
N ASP A 378 -2.62 0.92 -8.06
CA ASP A 378 -2.64 1.28 -9.47
C ASP A 378 -2.48 0.02 -10.32
N PHE A 379 -2.37 0.17 -11.63
CA PHE A 379 -2.18 -0.92 -12.57
C PHE A 379 -0.99 -0.63 -13.49
N TYR A 380 -0.23 -1.67 -13.75
CA TYR A 380 0.88 -1.63 -14.68
C TYR A 380 0.84 -2.86 -15.61
N LYS A 381 0.83 -2.65 -16.92
CA LYS A 381 0.65 -3.72 -17.95
C LYS A 381 -0.55 -4.64 -17.65
N GLY A 382 -1.65 -4.08 -17.10
CA GLY A 382 -2.86 -4.84 -16.75
C GLY A 382 -2.79 -5.58 -15.41
N GLU A 383 -1.66 -5.59 -14.73
CA GLU A 383 -1.47 -6.23 -13.43
C GLU A 383 -1.56 -5.22 -12.27
N PRO A 384 -1.98 -5.67 -11.06
CA PRO A 384 -1.97 -4.84 -9.86
C PRO A 384 -0.58 -4.29 -9.54
N TYR A 385 -0.51 -3.03 -9.16
CA TYR A 385 0.70 -2.34 -8.70
C TYR A 385 0.41 -1.59 -7.41
N MET A 386 0.89 -2.12 -6.30
CA MET A 386 0.56 -1.61 -4.97
C MET A 386 1.28 -0.30 -4.67
N ILE A 387 0.52 0.72 -4.25
CA ILE A 387 1.04 2.03 -3.81
C ILE A 387 1.09 2.11 -2.27
N ARG A 388 0.06 1.54 -1.61
CA ARG A 388 -0.03 1.39 -0.16
C ARG A 388 -0.65 0.04 0.17
N ARG A 389 0.02 -0.77 0.98
CA ARG A 389 -0.47 -2.07 1.42
C ARG A 389 -0.99 -1.96 2.85
N SER A 390 -2.29 -2.17 3.06
CA SER A 390 -2.94 -2.03 4.37
C SER A 390 -4.21 -2.90 4.43
N ARG A 391 -5.39 -2.34 4.75
CA ARG A 391 -6.66 -3.08 4.88
C ARG A 391 -6.93 -3.98 3.67
N GLY A 392 -7.36 -5.20 3.94
CA GLY A 392 -7.69 -6.21 2.93
C GLY A 392 -6.48 -7.01 2.41
N TYR A 393 -5.25 -6.54 2.65
CA TYR A 393 -4.01 -7.21 2.25
C TYR A 393 -3.10 -7.53 3.43
N ALA A 394 -2.90 -6.58 4.37
CA ALA A 394 -2.15 -6.86 5.59
C ALA A 394 -3.02 -7.64 6.57
N PRO A 395 -2.46 -8.62 7.30
CA PRO A 395 -1.05 -8.98 7.42
C PRO A 395 -0.67 -10.26 6.64
N LEU A 396 -1.26 -10.49 5.46
CA LEU A 396 -0.88 -11.68 4.69
C LEU A 396 0.62 -11.74 4.45
N PRO A 397 1.29 -12.87 4.76
CA PRO A 397 2.73 -12.95 4.62
C PRO A 397 3.17 -13.03 3.15
N MET A 398 4.30 -12.42 2.86
CA MET A 398 5.12 -12.75 1.71
C MET A 398 5.96 -13.98 2.06
N MET A 399 5.99 -14.96 1.16
CA MET A 399 6.72 -16.22 1.36
C MET A 399 7.94 -16.26 0.46
N VAL A 400 9.09 -16.53 1.04
CA VAL A 400 10.36 -16.69 0.33
C VAL A 400 10.83 -18.14 0.48
N THR A 401 11.31 -18.74 -0.60
CA THR A 401 11.75 -20.15 -0.60
C THR A 401 13.17 -20.34 -0.06
N MET A 402 13.81 -19.29 0.47
CA MET A 402 15.07 -19.40 1.18
C MET A 402 14.91 -20.28 2.44
N PRO A 403 15.88 -21.14 2.75
CA PRO A 403 15.83 -22.04 3.91
C PRO A 403 16.15 -21.30 5.24
N TRP A 404 15.68 -20.08 5.38
CA TRP A 404 15.91 -19.26 6.57
C TRP A 404 15.18 -19.79 7.79
N LYS A 405 15.80 -19.64 8.96
CA LYS A 405 15.25 -19.99 10.27
C LYS A 405 15.45 -18.82 11.23
N GLY A 406 14.53 -18.67 12.17
CA GLY A 406 14.58 -17.67 13.21
C GLY A 406 13.51 -16.59 13.05
N GLN A 407 13.59 -15.57 13.89
CA GLN A 407 12.58 -14.53 14.02
C GLN A 407 13.23 -13.15 14.05
N VAL A 408 12.76 -12.26 13.20
CA VAL A 408 13.29 -10.89 13.08
C VAL A 408 12.18 -9.87 13.04
N LEU A 409 12.47 -8.64 13.49
CA LEU A 409 11.61 -7.48 13.35
C LEU A 409 12.33 -6.41 12.56
N ALA A 410 11.67 -5.81 11.57
CA ALA A 410 12.17 -4.66 10.81
C ALA A 410 11.27 -3.46 11.03
N ALA A 411 11.84 -2.34 11.48
CA ALA A 411 11.08 -1.14 11.86
C ALA A 411 10.63 -0.25 10.69
N GLY A 412 11.14 -0.51 9.47
CA GLY A 412 10.78 0.25 8.26
C GLY A 412 11.45 1.60 8.12
N GLY A 413 10.87 2.48 7.30
CA GLY A 413 11.34 3.85 7.04
C GLY A 413 10.73 4.88 7.96
N GLU A 414 11.08 6.16 7.73
CA GLU A 414 10.52 7.31 8.45
C GLU A 414 9.18 7.75 7.88
N LEU A 415 9.07 7.80 6.54
CA LEU A 415 7.85 8.17 5.83
C LEU A 415 7.13 6.92 5.34
N LYS A 416 5.81 6.99 5.20
CA LYS A 416 4.96 5.87 4.75
C LYS A 416 5.25 4.56 5.51
N ASN A 417 5.59 4.68 6.78
CA ASN A 417 6.07 3.58 7.59
C ASN A 417 5.14 2.37 7.55
N THR A 418 5.76 1.22 7.44
CA THR A 418 5.29 -0.12 7.79
C THR A 418 6.42 -0.82 8.52
N PHE A 419 6.11 -1.77 9.39
CA PHE A 419 7.11 -2.69 9.92
C PHE A 419 6.89 -4.09 9.37
N CYS A 420 7.86 -4.97 9.54
CA CYS A 420 7.77 -6.34 9.09
C CYS A 420 8.29 -7.30 10.15
N ILE A 421 7.55 -8.36 10.41
CA ILE A 421 8.01 -9.50 11.22
C ILE A 421 8.33 -10.65 10.28
N GLY A 422 9.57 -11.14 10.32
CA GLY A 422 10.01 -12.33 9.59
C GLY A 422 10.05 -13.55 10.49
N VAL A 423 9.50 -14.67 10.04
CA VAL A 423 9.52 -15.95 10.75
C VAL A 423 9.79 -17.08 9.75
N ASP A 424 10.95 -17.71 9.81
CA ASP A 424 11.28 -18.87 8.97
C ASP A 424 10.97 -18.69 7.46
N GLY A 425 11.31 -17.50 6.90
CA GLY A 425 11.06 -17.20 5.48
C GLY A 425 9.62 -16.72 5.15
N ARG A 426 8.78 -16.49 6.17
CA ARG A 426 7.50 -15.80 6.04
C ARG A 426 7.63 -14.38 6.59
N PHE A 427 7.21 -13.39 5.82
CA PHE A 427 7.35 -11.97 6.14
C PHE A 427 5.98 -11.31 6.26
N TYR A 428 5.60 -10.93 7.47
CA TYR A 428 4.33 -10.32 7.81
C TYR A 428 4.49 -8.81 7.87
N LEU A 429 4.13 -8.13 6.77
CA LEU A 429 4.11 -6.67 6.75
C LEU A 429 2.88 -6.17 7.50
N SER A 430 3.08 -5.15 8.32
CA SER A 430 2.01 -4.47 9.03
C SER A 430 1.04 -3.75 8.07
N PRO A 431 -0.17 -3.38 8.51
CA PRO A 431 -0.89 -2.28 7.90
C PRO A 431 -0.03 -1.01 7.88
N TYR A 432 -0.34 -0.11 6.96
CA TYR A 432 0.29 1.22 6.90
C TYR A 432 0.17 1.94 8.25
N VAL A 433 1.28 2.38 8.81
CA VAL A 433 1.36 3.12 10.08
C VAL A 433 1.30 4.61 9.83
N GLY A 434 2.09 5.13 8.90
CA GLY A 434 2.12 6.54 8.53
C GLY A 434 3.50 7.19 8.61
N ASP A 435 3.53 8.51 8.66
CA ASP A 435 4.76 9.29 8.73
C ASP A 435 5.17 9.49 10.20
N LEU A 436 6.36 9.04 10.57
CA LEU A 436 6.84 9.02 11.96
C LEU A 436 7.33 10.38 12.46
N GLU A 437 7.27 11.42 11.63
CA GLU A 437 7.51 12.82 12.09
C GLU A 437 6.54 13.24 13.21
N ASP A 438 5.36 12.62 13.27
CA ASP A 438 4.37 12.84 14.34
C ASP A 438 4.54 11.78 15.45
N LEU A 439 4.73 12.25 16.69
CA LEU A 439 4.90 11.37 17.86
C LEU A 439 3.70 10.44 18.11
N ARG A 440 2.49 10.80 17.66
CA ARG A 440 1.31 9.93 17.75
C ARG A 440 1.47 8.72 16.83
N THR A 441 2.09 8.93 15.66
CA THR A 441 2.40 7.84 14.71
C THR A 441 3.49 6.93 15.26
N VAL A 442 4.51 7.50 15.94
CA VAL A 442 5.54 6.69 16.65
C VAL A 442 4.90 5.78 17.71
N LYS A 443 3.99 6.32 18.54
CA LYS A 443 3.24 5.51 19.52
C LYS A 443 2.38 4.44 18.85
N ALA A 444 1.73 4.78 17.72
CA ALA A 444 0.95 3.82 16.96
C ALA A 444 1.83 2.68 16.39
N LEU A 445 3.06 2.98 15.96
CA LEU A 445 4.05 1.97 15.55
C LEU A 445 4.38 1.03 16.71
N GLN A 446 4.79 1.56 17.87
CA GLN A 446 5.14 0.77 19.05
C GLN A 446 3.97 -0.13 19.51
N GLU A 447 2.75 0.43 19.61
CA GLU A 447 1.55 -0.33 19.97
C GLU A 447 1.26 -1.46 18.97
N THR A 448 1.45 -1.19 17.66
CA THR A 448 1.12 -2.17 16.61
C THR A 448 2.17 -3.27 16.57
N ILE A 449 3.46 -2.96 16.77
CA ILE A 449 4.54 -3.96 16.90
C ILE A 449 4.18 -4.93 18.04
N TYR A 450 3.94 -4.42 19.26
CA TYR A 450 3.58 -5.25 20.40
C TYR A 450 2.37 -6.17 20.14
N ARG A 451 1.34 -5.65 19.45
CA ARG A 451 0.17 -6.45 19.08
C ARG A 451 0.51 -7.55 18.07
N PHE A 452 1.35 -7.25 17.09
CA PHE A 452 1.75 -8.24 16.09
C PHE A 452 2.63 -9.34 16.70
N GLU A 453 3.54 -9.00 17.59
CA GLU A 453 4.32 -9.98 18.36
C GLU A 453 3.39 -10.92 19.14
N THR A 454 2.39 -10.36 19.82
CA THR A 454 1.38 -11.13 20.55
C THR A 454 0.54 -12.01 19.61
N LEU A 455 0.07 -11.48 18.48
CA LEU A 455 -0.77 -12.22 17.53
C LEU A 455 -0.01 -13.34 16.81
N LEU A 456 1.22 -13.09 16.43
CA LEU A 456 2.05 -14.04 15.72
C LEU A 456 2.81 -14.99 16.67
N GLU A 457 2.73 -14.73 17.99
CA GLU A 457 3.43 -15.49 19.04
C GLU A 457 4.94 -15.56 18.78
N VAL A 458 5.54 -14.40 18.46
CA VAL A 458 6.95 -14.27 18.09
C VAL A 458 7.74 -13.49 19.13
N GLU A 459 9.00 -13.89 19.27
CA GLU A 459 10.02 -13.21 20.09
C GLU A 459 11.22 -12.96 19.17
N PRO A 460 11.29 -11.79 18.50
CA PRO A 460 12.36 -11.50 17.53
C PRO A 460 13.74 -11.56 18.19
N GLU A 461 14.71 -12.13 17.50
CA GLU A 461 16.09 -12.27 17.93
C GLU A 461 16.92 -11.01 17.59
N VAL A 462 16.53 -10.31 16.53
CA VAL A 462 17.21 -9.14 15.98
C VAL A 462 16.18 -8.12 15.49
N ALA A 463 16.45 -6.84 15.73
CA ALA A 463 15.74 -5.72 15.16
C ALA A 463 16.51 -5.13 13.98
N ALA A 464 15.87 -4.91 12.85
CA ALA A 464 16.43 -4.24 11.68
C ALA A 464 15.85 -2.84 11.53
N CYS A 465 16.67 -1.86 11.14
CA CYS A 465 16.23 -0.50 10.89
C CYS A 465 17.05 0.17 9.78
N ASP A 466 16.64 1.38 9.39
CA ASP A 466 17.39 2.21 8.44
C ASP A 466 18.76 2.60 8.99
N LEU A 467 19.71 2.86 8.09
CA LEU A 467 21.03 3.35 8.43
C LEU A 467 20.99 4.78 9.01
N HIS A 468 19.95 5.55 8.74
CA HIS A 468 19.81 6.94 9.17
C HIS A 468 19.71 7.04 10.70
N PRO A 469 20.68 7.75 11.38
CA PRO A 469 20.80 7.67 12.84
C PRO A 469 19.73 8.44 13.62
N LYS A 470 18.92 9.26 12.94
CA LYS A 470 17.94 10.14 13.58
C LYS A 470 16.49 9.84 13.16
N TYR A 471 16.26 8.79 12.40
CA TYR A 471 14.88 8.38 12.11
C TYR A 471 14.21 7.86 13.37
N ASN A 472 12.93 8.22 13.58
CA ASN A 472 12.16 7.71 14.69
C ASN A 472 11.97 6.19 14.60
N SER A 473 11.92 5.61 13.39
CA SER A 473 11.93 4.17 13.20
C SER A 473 13.22 3.52 13.74
N THR A 474 14.37 4.17 13.57
CA THR A 474 15.65 3.70 14.13
C THR A 474 15.64 3.78 15.66
N VAL A 475 15.11 4.86 16.23
CA VAL A 475 14.99 5.02 17.68
C VAL A 475 14.08 3.93 18.27
N VAL A 476 12.92 3.67 17.64
CA VAL A 476 12.01 2.59 18.06
C VAL A 476 12.72 1.23 18.03
N ALA A 477 13.48 0.92 16.98
CA ALA A 477 14.23 -0.34 16.91
C ALA A 477 15.28 -0.47 18.03
N GLU A 478 15.98 0.61 18.36
CA GLU A 478 16.98 0.66 19.44
C GLU A 478 16.33 0.51 20.84
N GLU A 479 15.11 1.03 21.02
CA GLU A 479 14.35 0.92 22.28
C GLU A 479 13.77 -0.48 22.54
N LEU A 480 13.71 -1.37 21.55
CA LEU A 480 13.23 -2.76 21.74
C LEU A 480 14.16 -3.62 22.63
N GLY A 481 15.38 -3.18 22.87
CA GLY A 481 16.35 -3.94 23.68
C GLY A 481 16.93 -5.19 23.00
N LEU A 482 16.72 -5.33 21.69
CA LEU A 482 17.27 -6.38 20.84
C LEU A 482 18.61 -5.95 20.22
N PRO A 483 19.46 -6.90 19.76
CA PRO A 483 20.54 -6.58 18.84
C PRO A 483 20.00 -5.85 17.61
N VAL A 484 20.61 -4.72 17.20
CA VAL A 484 20.13 -3.89 16.10
C VAL A 484 21.03 -4.00 14.89
N VAL A 485 20.45 -4.31 13.74
CA VAL A 485 21.13 -4.31 12.44
C VAL A 485 20.65 -3.12 11.61
N LYS A 486 21.61 -2.25 11.22
CA LYS A 486 21.32 -1.06 10.40
C LYS A 486 21.58 -1.35 8.93
N ILE A 487 20.61 -1.01 8.08
CA ILE A 487 20.63 -1.36 6.66
C ILE A 487 20.53 -0.08 5.83
N GLN A 488 21.37 0.03 4.80
CA GLN A 488 21.33 1.17 3.88
C GLN A 488 19.97 1.19 3.14
N HIS A 489 19.35 2.35 3.08
CA HIS A 489 17.99 2.58 2.58
C HIS A 489 17.72 1.99 1.18
N HIS A 490 18.54 2.34 0.20
CA HIS A 490 18.38 1.88 -1.19
C HIS A 490 18.68 0.39 -1.36
N TYR A 491 19.59 -0.13 -0.56
CA TYR A 491 19.82 -1.56 -0.50
C TYR A 491 18.57 -2.31 0.04
N ALA A 492 17.92 -1.77 1.06
CA ALA A 492 16.65 -2.34 1.54
C ALA A 492 15.54 -2.31 0.47
N HIS A 493 15.46 -1.25 -0.36
CA HIS A 493 14.57 -1.21 -1.51
C HIS A 493 14.82 -2.36 -2.49
N ILE A 494 16.08 -2.61 -2.84
CA ILE A 494 16.43 -3.71 -3.77
C ILE A 494 16.12 -5.08 -3.16
N LEU A 495 16.47 -5.29 -1.89
CA LEU A 495 16.15 -6.54 -1.21
C LEU A 495 14.65 -6.78 -1.09
N SER A 496 13.85 -5.73 -0.90
CA SER A 496 12.39 -5.82 -0.92
C SER A 496 11.85 -6.33 -2.26
N CYS A 497 12.38 -5.82 -3.37
CA CYS A 497 12.03 -6.29 -4.71
C CYS A 497 12.49 -7.73 -4.94
N MET A 498 13.70 -8.10 -4.50
CA MET A 498 14.20 -9.46 -4.58
C MET A 498 13.34 -10.44 -3.79
N ALA A 499 12.97 -10.09 -2.55
CA ALA A 499 12.16 -10.93 -1.68
C ALA A 499 10.74 -11.14 -2.24
N GLU A 500 10.10 -10.09 -2.76
CA GLU A 500 8.79 -10.22 -3.39
C GLU A 500 8.81 -11.15 -4.60
N ASN A 501 9.90 -11.15 -5.38
CA ASN A 501 10.07 -11.99 -6.56
C ASN A 501 10.78 -13.34 -6.26
N ASP A 502 10.96 -13.67 -4.99
CA ASP A 502 11.67 -14.89 -4.53
C ASP A 502 13.03 -15.11 -5.22
N ARG A 503 13.74 -14.01 -5.50
CA ARG A 503 15.03 -14.03 -6.19
C ARG A 503 16.16 -14.23 -5.20
N LYS A 504 16.97 -15.27 -5.42
CA LYS A 504 18.08 -15.66 -4.53
C LYS A 504 19.43 -15.13 -4.99
N GLU A 505 19.62 -15.08 -6.30
CA GLU A 505 20.88 -14.72 -6.90
C GLU A 505 21.02 -13.20 -7.00
N GLN A 506 22.27 -12.76 -7.12
CA GLN A 506 22.66 -11.38 -7.25
C GLN A 506 21.94 -10.66 -8.40
N VAL A 507 21.61 -9.39 -8.17
CA VAL A 507 20.92 -8.52 -9.11
C VAL A 507 21.67 -7.20 -9.30
N ILE A 508 21.45 -6.55 -10.44
CA ILE A 508 21.73 -5.13 -10.63
C ILE A 508 20.52 -4.37 -10.10
N GLY A 509 20.67 -3.72 -8.95
CA GLY A 509 19.61 -2.92 -8.36
C GLY A 509 19.61 -1.51 -8.94
N VAL A 510 18.48 -1.07 -9.51
CA VAL A 510 18.22 0.33 -9.86
C VAL A 510 17.33 0.88 -8.76
N ALA A 511 17.92 1.60 -7.81
CA ALA A 511 17.22 2.16 -6.66
C ALA A 511 17.02 3.66 -6.86
N PHE A 512 15.83 4.05 -7.38
CA PHE A 512 15.49 5.43 -7.67
C PHE A 512 14.43 5.94 -6.70
N ASP A 513 14.85 6.89 -5.85
CA ASP A 513 14.04 7.37 -4.74
C ASP A 513 14.23 8.86 -4.45
N GLY A 514 13.44 9.35 -3.48
CA GLY A 514 13.48 10.74 -3.03
C GLY A 514 14.67 11.07 -2.16
N THR A 515 14.95 10.28 -1.15
CA THR A 515 16.02 10.55 -0.17
C THR A 515 16.35 9.30 0.63
N GLY A 516 17.63 8.94 0.69
CA GLY A 516 18.13 7.93 1.61
C GLY A 516 19.53 8.30 2.11
N TYR A 517 19.87 7.85 3.31
CA TYR A 517 21.15 8.12 3.94
C TYR A 517 22.25 7.27 3.31
N GLY A 518 23.22 7.93 2.66
CA GLY A 518 24.37 7.27 2.03
C GLY A 518 25.42 6.83 3.04
N THR A 519 26.11 5.73 2.73
CA THR A 519 27.24 5.23 3.55
C THR A 519 28.43 6.21 3.59
N ASP A 520 28.46 7.18 2.68
CA ASP A 520 29.45 8.25 2.57
C ASP A 520 28.98 9.57 3.20
N GLY A 521 27.81 9.57 3.89
CA GLY A 521 27.22 10.75 4.52
C GLY A 521 26.57 11.72 3.54
N THR A 522 26.43 11.35 2.27
CA THR A 522 25.70 12.13 1.26
C THR A 522 24.23 11.65 1.15
N ILE A 523 23.40 12.41 0.41
CA ILE A 523 22.03 11.98 0.10
C ILE A 523 22.07 11.12 -1.15
N TRP A 524 21.63 9.88 -1.04
CA TRP A 524 21.44 8.98 -2.17
C TRP A 524 20.00 8.99 -2.66
N GLY A 525 19.76 8.49 -3.89
CA GLY A 525 18.40 8.36 -4.44
C GLY A 525 18.35 8.07 -5.93
N GLY A 526 19.48 7.91 -6.62
CA GLY A 526 19.53 7.53 -8.03
C GLY A 526 20.68 6.56 -8.28
N GLU A 527 20.59 5.36 -7.68
CA GLU A 527 21.72 4.46 -7.47
C GLU A 527 21.65 3.22 -8.38
N LEU A 528 22.82 2.77 -8.81
CA LEU A 528 23.02 1.45 -9.40
C LEU A 528 23.83 0.61 -8.41
N LEU A 529 23.21 -0.44 -7.90
CA LEU A 529 23.79 -1.33 -6.90
C LEU A 529 23.99 -2.72 -7.51
N LEU A 530 25.06 -3.40 -7.17
CA LEU A 530 25.17 -4.84 -7.35
C LEU A 530 24.87 -5.47 -5.99
N ALA A 531 23.78 -6.21 -5.86
CA ALA A 531 23.23 -6.59 -4.56
C ALA A 531 22.75 -8.04 -4.50
N ASP A 532 22.94 -8.64 -3.34
CA ASP A 532 22.32 -9.89 -2.91
C ASP A 532 22.01 -9.81 -1.40
N TYR A 533 21.58 -10.89 -0.75
CA TYR A 533 21.27 -10.86 0.68
C TYR A 533 22.49 -10.80 1.61
N HIS A 534 23.70 -10.95 1.08
CA HIS A 534 24.96 -10.86 1.85
C HIS A 534 25.51 -9.44 1.91
N GLY A 535 25.14 -8.58 0.95
CA GLY A 535 25.61 -7.20 0.87
C GLY A 535 25.38 -6.55 -0.48
N PHE A 536 25.97 -5.37 -0.64
CA PHE A 536 25.89 -4.63 -1.89
C PHE A 536 27.18 -3.87 -2.21
N GLU A 537 27.38 -3.61 -3.49
CA GLU A 537 28.39 -2.71 -4.01
C GLU A 537 27.71 -1.57 -4.77
N ARG A 538 28.08 -0.32 -4.47
CA ARG A 538 27.62 0.87 -5.20
C ARG A 538 28.36 0.96 -6.53
N MET A 539 27.76 0.49 -7.60
CA MET A 539 28.35 0.46 -8.95
C MET A 539 28.29 1.79 -9.67
N GLY A 540 27.28 2.60 -9.38
CA GLY A 540 27.10 3.90 -10.01
C GLY A 540 25.96 4.71 -9.43
N SER A 541 25.81 5.94 -9.93
CA SER A 541 24.68 6.82 -9.59
C SER A 541 24.40 7.82 -10.72
N ILE A 542 23.30 8.57 -10.60
CA ILE A 542 23.17 9.82 -11.35
C ILE A 542 24.30 10.79 -10.97
N GLU A 543 24.55 11.78 -11.82
CA GLU A 543 25.55 12.81 -11.56
C GLU A 543 25.21 13.55 -10.26
N PRO A 544 26.17 13.63 -9.28
CA PRO A 544 25.93 14.33 -8.03
C PRO A 544 25.71 15.82 -8.24
N PHE A 545 24.77 16.38 -7.49
CA PHE A 545 24.49 17.80 -7.47
C PHE A 545 24.38 18.33 -6.03
N LEU A 546 24.49 19.65 -5.88
CA LEU A 546 24.39 20.29 -4.58
C LEU A 546 22.93 20.55 -4.22
N GLN A 547 22.39 19.84 -3.23
CA GLN A 547 21.06 20.07 -2.67
C GLN A 547 21.16 21.17 -1.60
N ILE A 548 20.47 22.32 -1.83
CA ILE A 548 20.62 23.53 -1.02
C ILE A 548 19.30 23.87 -0.37
N GLY A 549 19.30 24.10 0.95
CA GLY A 549 18.16 24.56 1.72
C GLY A 549 17.58 23.51 2.68
N GLY A 550 18.22 22.37 2.88
CA GLY A 550 17.72 21.28 3.75
C GLY A 550 16.35 20.78 3.31
N ASP A 551 15.44 20.50 4.25
CA ASP A 551 14.13 19.87 3.99
C ASP A 551 13.21 20.72 3.10
N ILE A 552 13.34 22.05 3.09
CA ILE A 552 12.55 22.91 2.22
C ILE A 552 12.83 22.65 0.73
N SER A 553 14.04 22.17 0.39
CA SER A 553 14.41 21.83 -0.98
C SER A 553 13.60 20.67 -1.56
N ALA A 554 13.02 19.81 -0.72
CA ALA A 554 12.09 18.76 -1.14
C ALA A 554 10.69 19.29 -1.51
N LYS A 555 10.35 20.51 -1.04
CA LYS A 555 9.09 21.18 -1.35
C LYS A 555 9.23 22.27 -2.42
N GLU A 556 10.43 22.80 -2.60
CA GLU A 556 10.73 23.90 -3.52
C GLU A 556 11.72 23.45 -4.59
N GLY A 557 11.22 22.71 -5.61
CA GLY A 557 12.00 22.14 -6.70
C GLY A 557 12.84 23.16 -7.49
N TRP A 558 12.42 24.45 -7.50
CA TRP A 558 13.17 25.54 -8.10
C TRP A 558 14.59 25.70 -7.49
N ARG A 559 14.78 25.35 -6.21
CA ARG A 559 16.10 25.42 -5.55
C ARG A 559 17.09 24.45 -6.17
N ILE A 560 16.63 23.24 -6.42
CA ILE A 560 17.43 22.20 -7.09
C ILE A 560 17.68 22.59 -8.55
N ALA A 561 16.66 23.13 -9.23
CA ALA A 561 16.78 23.62 -10.60
C ALA A 561 17.88 24.68 -10.75
N VAL A 562 17.90 25.69 -9.87
CA VAL A 562 18.94 26.73 -9.87
C VAL A 562 20.31 26.15 -9.58
N SER A 563 20.43 25.21 -8.63
CA SER A 563 21.69 24.52 -8.33
C SER A 563 22.23 23.73 -9.53
N LEU A 564 21.38 22.98 -10.22
CA LEU A 564 21.75 22.23 -11.42
C LEU A 564 22.15 23.13 -12.57
N ILE A 565 21.44 24.22 -12.82
CA ILE A 565 21.79 25.20 -13.84
C ILE A 565 23.13 25.84 -13.52
N TYR A 566 23.38 26.23 -12.26
CA TYR A 566 24.66 26.78 -11.82
C TYR A 566 25.81 25.80 -11.97
N GLN A 567 25.57 24.53 -11.68
CA GLN A 567 26.56 23.46 -11.90
C GLN A 567 26.97 23.35 -13.38
N GLN A 568 26.05 23.59 -14.32
CA GLN A 568 26.35 23.50 -15.76
C GLN A 568 27.00 24.78 -16.31
N THR A 569 26.58 25.94 -15.85
CA THR A 569 27.08 27.23 -16.38
C THR A 569 28.40 27.64 -15.76
N GLN A 570 28.63 27.30 -14.46
CA GLN A 570 29.73 27.79 -13.62
C GLN A 570 29.86 29.34 -13.60
N ASP A 571 28.79 30.05 -14.03
CA ASP A 571 28.70 31.49 -14.13
C ASP A 571 27.41 32.01 -13.50
N LYS A 572 27.54 32.93 -12.54
CA LYS A 572 26.40 33.47 -11.80
C LYS A 572 25.50 34.36 -12.64
N GLU A 573 26.11 35.18 -13.50
CA GLU A 573 25.35 36.12 -14.34
C GLU A 573 24.54 35.34 -15.39
N GLN A 574 25.17 34.37 -16.04
CA GLN A 574 24.50 33.47 -16.97
C GLN A 574 23.41 32.67 -16.28
N THR A 575 23.68 32.14 -15.08
CA THR A 575 22.65 31.44 -14.27
C THR A 575 21.45 32.32 -13.97
N MET A 576 21.68 33.55 -13.50
CA MET A 576 20.60 34.50 -13.18
C MET A 576 19.78 34.86 -14.41
N GLU A 577 20.43 34.99 -15.59
CA GLU A 577 19.71 35.26 -16.84
C GLU A 577 18.80 34.09 -17.23
N ILE A 578 19.28 32.85 -17.13
CA ILE A 578 18.48 31.64 -17.40
C ILE A 578 17.33 31.52 -16.39
N VAL A 579 17.62 31.67 -15.09
CA VAL A 579 16.59 31.61 -14.01
C VAL A 579 15.49 32.62 -14.23
N LYS A 580 15.85 33.84 -14.68
CA LYS A 580 14.89 34.90 -15.02
C LYS A 580 14.04 34.53 -16.24
N LYS A 581 14.67 33.99 -17.32
CA LYS A 581 13.95 33.53 -18.53
C LYS A 581 12.95 32.43 -18.22
N LEU A 582 13.32 31.50 -17.36
CA LEU A 582 12.48 30.38 -16.93
C LEU A 582 11.49 30.75 -15.81
N ASN A 583 11.57 31.95 -15.26
CA ASN A 583 10.74 32.41 -14.12
C ASN A 583 10.74 31.45 -12.92
N LEU A 584 11.91 30.93 -12.55
CA LEU A 584 12.04 29.93 -11.49
C LEU A 584 11.84 30.50 -10.09
N CYS A 585 12.43 31.66 -9.82
CA CYS A 585 12.37 32.39 -8.56
C CYS A 585 12.71 33.88 -8.76
N SER A 586 12.55 34.67 -7.70
CA SER A 586 12.97 36.10 -7.72
C SER A 586 14.49 36.24 -7.81
N GLU A 587 14.97 37.37 -8.31
CA GLU A 587 16.41 37.68 -8.40
C GLU A 587 17.08 37.64 -7.03
N SER A 588 16.41 38.10 -5.97
CA SER A 588 16.91 38.05 -4.60
C SER A 588 17.06 36.62 -4.08
N GLU A 589 16.08 35.75 -4.31
CA GLU A 589 16.16 34.33 -3.94
C GLU A 589 17.30 33.62 -4.68
N CYS A 590 17.45 33.90 -5.99
CA CYS A 590 18.54 33.36 -6.80
C CYS A 590 19.91 33.75 -6.24
N LYS A 591 20.14 35.06 -5.98
CA LYS A 591 21.41 35.56 -5.41
C LYS A 591 21.73 34.91 -4.08
N VAL A 592 20.74 34.75 -3.20
CA VAL A 592 20.94 34.07 -1.91
C VAL A 592 21.33 32.61 -2.11
N LEU A 593 20.65 31.87 -2.99
CA LEU A 593 20.94 30.48 -3.24
C LEU A 593 22.33 30.28 -3.83
N LEU A 594 22.75 31.10 -4.78
CA LEU A 594 24.10 31.07 -5.37
C LEU A 594 25.19 31.37 -4.32
N ALA A 595 24.93 32.32 -3.41
CA ALA A 595 25.85 32.59 -2.31
C ALA A 595 25.94 31.42 -1.31
N MET A 596 24.84 30.73 -1.08
CA MET A 596 24.82 29.50 -0.25
C MET A 596 25.59 28.37 -0.95
N ALA A 597 25.45 28.22 -2.27
CA ALA A 597 26.19 27.23 -3.06
C ALA A 597 27.71 27.40 -2.94
N ASP A 598 28.19 28.62 -3.16
CA ASP A 598 29.65 28.93 -3.09
C ASP A 598 30.23 28.66 -1.70
N ARG A 599 29.48 28.97 -0.66
CA ARG A 599 29.91 28.80 0.73
C ARG A 599 29.62 27.42 1.29
N LYS A 600 28.97 26.56 0.52
CA LYS A 600 28.44 25.25 0.94
C LYS A 600 27.59 25.34 2.22
N MET A 601 26.83 26.41 2.36
CA MET A 601 25.97 26.65 3.53
C MET A 601 24.62 25.96 3.36
N ASN A 602 24.23 25.17 4.35
CA ASN A 602 22.99 24.36 4.32
C ASN A 602 22.84 23.61 2.97
N ALA A 603 23.91 22.98 2.56
CA ALA A 603 24.05 22.33 1.26
C ALA A 603 24.73 20.97 1.44
N VAL A 604 24.14 19.93 0.85
CA VAL A 604 24.63 18.55 0.90
C VAL A 604 24.73 18.02 -0.52
N LEU A 605 25.74 17.19 -0.79
CA LEU A 605 25.82 16.47 -2.06
C LEU A 605 24.71 15.44 -2.13
N SER A 606 24.04 15.39 -3.28
CA SER A 606 22.87 14.53 -3.48
C SER A 606 22.90 13.86 -4.85
N THR A 607 22.49 12.59 -4.88
CA THR A 607 22.19 11.82 -6.09
C THR A 607 20.70 11.47 -6.15
N SER A 608 19.84 12.24 -5.48
CA SER A 608 18.40 12.01 -5.44
C SER A 608 17.74 12.13 -6.81
N ALA A 609 17.20 11.01 -7.31
CA ALA A 609 16.39 11.00 -8.53
C ALA A 609 15.08 11.78 -8.33
N GLY A 610 14.42 11.66 -7.18
CA GLY A 610 13.20 12.41 -6.89
C GLY A 610 13.41 13.92 -6.95
N ARG A 611 14.52 14.42 -6.41
CA ARG A 611 14.86 15.87 -6.49
C ARG A 611 15.21 16.28 -7.92
N LEU A 612 15.81 15.38 -8.71
CA LEU A 612 16.03 15.64 -10.14
C LEU A 612 14.69 15.83 -10.88
N PHE A 613 13.69 14.98 -10.60
CA PHE A 613 12.33 15.12 -11.16
C PHE A 613 11.69 16.46 -10.78
N ASP A 614 11.78 16.85 -9.49
CA ASP A 614 11.25 18.14 -9.02
C ASP A 614 11.92 19.34 -9.72
N ALA A 615 13.24 19.25 -9.94
CA ALA A 615 14.00 20.28 -10.63
C ALA A 615 13.58 20.38 -12.12
N VAL A 616 13.45 19.25 -12.80
CA VAL A 616 13.01 19.23 -14.21
C VAL A 616 11.59 19.78 -14.34
N SER A 617 10.67 19.39 -13.45
CA SER A 617 9.33 19.94 -13.39
C SER A 617 9.34 21.48 -13.24
N ALA A 618 10.26 22.02 -12.43
CA ALA A 618 10.44 23.45 -12.27
C ALA A 618 11.03 24.11 -13.53
N ILE A 619 12.10 23.56 -14.10
CA ILE A 619 12.75 24.06 -15.34
C ILE A 619 11.75 24.14 -16.49
N LEU A 620 10.89 23.15 -16.64
CA LEU A 620 9.88 23.10 -17.69
C LEU A 620 8.66 24.01 -17.42
N GLY A 621 8.60 24.64 -16.23
CA GLY A 621 7.50 25.53 -15.84
C GLY A 621 6.20 24.79 -15.51
N ILE A 622 6.29 23.47 -15.23
CA ILE A 622 5.13 22.65 -14.88
C ILE A 622 4.77 22.88 -13.40
N ARG A 623 5.76 22.73 -12.48
CA ARG A 623 5.56 23.01 -11.06
C ARG A 623 6.87 23.37 -10.36
N THR A 624 6.92 24.55 -9.76
CA THR A 624 8.12 25.05 -9.05
C THR A 624 8.14 24.71 -7.56
N LYS A 625 6.95 24.47 -6.97
CA LYS A 625 6.75 24.13 -5.55
C LYS A 625 5.72 23.03 -5.41
N SER A 626 5.92 22.15 -4.45
CA SER A 626 5.02 21.05 -4.11
C SER A 626 4.32 21.30 -2.79
N THR A 627 3.02 21.02 -2.71
CA THR A 627 2.19 21.10 -1.50
C THR A 627 2.07 19.76 -0.78
N PHE A 628 2.46 18.68 -1.44
CA PHE A 628 2.57 17.32 -0.92
C PHE A 628 3.69 16.57 -1.64
N GLU A 629 4.16 15.49 -1.06
CA GLU A 629 5.26 14.68 -1.58
C GLU A 629 4.94 14.12 -2.98
N GLY A 630 5.88 14.25 -3.92
CA GLY A 630 5.78 13.75 -5.29
C GLY A 630 4.86 14.57 -6.22
N GLU A 631 4.32 15.71 -5.79
CA GLU A 631 3.40 16.52 -6.61
C GLU A 631 4.05 17.01 -7.92
N ALA A 632 5.28 17.50 -7.85
CA ALA A 632 6.00 18.00 -9.02
C ALA A 632 6.39 16.84 -9.97
N SER A 633 6.83 15.73 -9.42
CA SER A 633 7.20 14.52 -10.18
C SER A 633 6.00 13.91 -10.90
N MET A 634 4.83 13.82 -10.24
CA MET A 634 3.58 13.37 -10.87
C MET A 634 3.10 14.32 -11.97
N ALA A 635 3.18 15.62 -11.74
CA ALA A 635 2.79 16.60 -12.76
C ALA A 635 3.68 16.49 -14.01
N LEU A 636 4.97 16.19 -13.83
CA LEU A 636 5.92 15.94 -14.91
C LEU A 636 5.57 14.65 -15.69
N GLU A 637 5.21 13.57 -14.99
CA GLU A 637 4.72 12.32 -15.59
C GLU A 637 3.48 12.59 -16.45
N PHE A 638 2.47 13.26 -15.90
CA PHE A 638 1.23 13.53 -16.62
C PHE A 638 1.45 14.42 -17.87
N ALA A 639 2.36 15.36 -17.79
CA ALA A 639 2.73 16.17 -18.95
C ALA A 639 3.38 15.31 -20.05
N ALA A 640 4.27 14.40 -19.65
CA ALA A 640 4.92 13.49 -20.60
C ALA A 640 3.93 12.49 -21.23
N GLU A 641 3.02 11.91 -20.43
CA GLU A 641 1.95 11.02 -20.92
C GLU A 641 0.98 11.74 -21.87
N ALA A 642 0.71 13.02 -21.65
CA ALA A 642 -0.13 13.81 -22.53
C ALA A 642 0.50 13.96 -23.93
N TYR A 643 1.82 14.23 -24.00
CA TYR A 643 2.56 14.30 -25.26
C TYR A 643 2.65 12.93 -25.95
N GLU A 644 2.86 11.86 -25.23
CA GLU A 644 2.89 10.51 -25.79
C GLU A 644 1.56 10.14 -26.46
N LYS A 645 0.42 10.44 -25.85
CA LYS A 645 -0.91 10.25 -26.46
C LYS A 645 -1.09 11.05 -27.74
N GLU A 646 -0.54 12.27 -27.79
CA GLU A 646 -0.57 13.12 -28.97
C GLU A 646 0.26 12.55 -30.13
N ILE A 647 1.44 11.96 -29.84
CA ILE A 647 2.29 11.31 -30.87
C ILE A 647 1.60 10.07 -31.47
N TRP A 648 0.94 9.24 -30.62
CA TRP A 648 0.24 8.05 -31.08
C TRP A 648 -1.00 8.36 -31.94
N GLU A 649 -1.56 9.57 -31.82
CA GLU A 649 -2.64 10.06 -32.70
C GLU A 649 -2.11 10.59 -34.04
N ILE A 650 -0.80 10.88 -34.16
CA ILE A 650 -0.12 11.38 -35.34
C ILE A 650 0.98 10.37 -35.71
N ASP A 651 0.66 9.38 -36.54
CA ASP A 651 1.58 8.34 -37.01
C ASP A 651 2.89 8.92 -37.60
N GLU A 652 3.95 9.11 -36.79
CA GLU A 652 5.33 9.23 -37.26
C GLU A 652 6.35 8.93 -36.13
N PRO A 653 7.37 8.07 -36.35
CA PRO A 653 8.43 7.82 -35.39
C PRO A 653 9.49 8.94 -35.48
N ALA A 654 9.78 9.55 -34.31
CA ALA A 654 10.88 10.53 -34.24
C ALA A 654 12.22 9.81 -34.03
N ASP A 655 13.05 9.81 -35.06
CA ASP A 655 14.45 9.39 -34.97
C ASP A 655 15.27 10.38 -34.13
N GLY A 656 15.83 9.91 -33.04
CA GLY A 656 16.73 10.67 -32.16
C GLY A 656 18.17 10.23 -32.31
N GLU A 657 18.99 11.07 -32.91
CA GLU A 657 20.45 10.87 -33.02
C GLU A 657 21.11 10.89 -31.63
N SER A 658 21.78 9.81 -31.25
CA SER A 658 22.71 9.72 -30.13
C SER A 658 24.14 9.90 -30.61
N GLY A 659 24.79 11.02 -30.24
CA GLY A 659 26.21 11.21 -30.48
C GLY A 659 27.09 10.47 -29.49
N PRO A 660 28.30 10.05 -29.83
CA PRO A 660 29.23 9.36 -28.98
C PRO A 660 29.92 10.32 -27.97
N ASP A 661 29.80 10.02 -26.68
CA ASP A 661 30.49 10.77 -25.62
C ASP A 661 31.73 10.03 -25.11
N GLU A 662 32.84 10.76 -25.03
CA GLU A 662 34.12 10.28 -24.47
C GLU A 662 34.05 10.10 -22.95
N GLU A 663 34.59 8.99 -22.46
CA GLU A 663 34.65 8.63 -21.04
C GLU A 663 35.69 9.49 -20.29
N LYS A 664 35.25 10.29 -19.32
CA LYS A 664 36.13 10.77 -18.24
C LYS A 664 36.02 9.81 -17.07
N LYS A 665 37.19 9.22 -16.69
CA LYS A 665 37.31 8.37 -15.49
C LYS A 665 37.58 9.24 -14.28
N GLU A 666 36.81 9.08 -13.22
CA GLU A 666 37.10 9.62 -11.89
C GLU A 666 37.69 8.56 -10.94
N PRO A 667 38.33 8.95 -9.83
CA PRO A 667 39.02 8.00 -8.94
C PRO A 667 37.97 7.13 -8.19
N GLY A 668 37.97 5.82 -8.49
CA GLY A 668 37.10 4.85 -7.82
C GLY A 668 36.26 3.95 -8.73
N ASP A 669 36.40 4.02 -10.05
CA ASP A 669 35.78 3.12 -11.06
C ASP A 669 34.22 3.04 -11.04
N ARG A 670 33.51 3.99 -10.33
CA ARG A 670 32.08 4.09 -10.29
C ARG A 670 31.50 4.71 -11.58
N LEU A 671 30.38 4.20 -12.04
CA LEU A 671 29.65 4.74 -13.18
C LEU A 671 28.88 6.00 -12.78
N ILE A 672 29.01 7.07 -13.57
CA ILE A 672 28.20 8.29 -13.42
C ILE A 672 27.28 8.40 -14.63
N MET A 673 25.98 8.36 -14.40
CA MET A 673 24.95 8.65 -15.39
C MET A 673 24.90 10.17 -15.61
N LYS A 674 25.27 10.64 -16.80
CA LYS A 674 25.47 12.06 -17.11
C LYS A 674 24.15 12.85 -17.19
N THR A 675 23.47 12.98 -16.06
CA THR A 675 22.20 13.74 -15.98
C THR A 675 22.39 15.25 -16.17
N GLY A 676 23.59 15.79 -15.89
CA GLY A 676 23.90 17.20 -16.12
C GLY A 676 23.79 17.61 -17.58
N SER A 677 24.28 16.80 -18.52
CA SER A 677 24.12 17.04 -19.95
C SER A 677 22.64 17.08 -20.37
N LEU A 678 21.82 16.20 -19.80
CA LEU A 678 20.37 16.18 -20.03
C LEU A 678 19.70 17.46 -19.49
N ILE A 679 20.07 17.91 -18.29
CA ILE A 679 19.56 19.17 -17.70
C ILE A 679 19.92 20.36 -18.57
N LYS A 680 21.16 20.42 -19.04
CA LYS A 680 21.62 21.48 -19.96
C LYS A 680 20.74 21.52 -21.23
N TYR A 681 20.57 20.37 -21.88
CA TYR A 681 19.74 20.24 -23.08
C TYR A 681 18.29 20.72 -22.82
N LEU A 682 17.65 20.24 -21.75
CA LEU A 682 16.28 20.61 -21.43
C LEU A 682 16.14 22.11 -21.13
N THR A 683 17.11 22.70 -20.44
CA THR A 683 17.17 24.12 -20.12
C THR A 683 17.28 24.97 -21.38
N GLU A 684 18.19 24.63 -22.30
CA GLU A 684 18.37 25.31 -23.60
C GLU A 684 17.09 25.21 -24.44
N LYS A 685 16.53 24.01 -24.61
CA LYS A 685 15.33 23.79 -25.41
C LYS A 685 14.09 24.48 -24.85
N LYS A 686 13.97 24.54 -23.52
CA LYS A 686 12.88 25.29 -22.86
C LYS A 686 13.03 26.78 -23.07
N THR A 687 14.25 27.35 -23.05
CA THR A 687 14.49 28.76 -23.31
C THR A 687 14.29 29.13 -24.79
N GLU A 688 14.41 28.16 -25.71
CA GLU A 688 14.05 28.27 -27.14
C GLU A 688 12.53 28.21 -27.38
N GLY A 689 11.73 27.90 -26.37
CA GLY A 689 10.26 27.88 -26.42
C GLY A 689 9.64 26.52 -26.79
N ILE A 690 10.40 25.41 -26.70
CA ILE A 690 9.86 24.08 -26.92
C ILE A 690 8.83 23.74 -25.83
N GLN A 691 7.76 23.04 -26.22
CA GLN A 691 6.66 22.65 -25.32
C GLN A 691 7.13 21.81 -24.13
N ALA A 692 6.58 22.08 -22.94
CA ALA A 692 6.96 21.41 -21.71
C ALA A 692 6.67 19.90 -21.75
N GLU A 693 5.54 19.53 -22.34
CA GLU A 693 5.08 18.15 -22.48
C GLU A 693 6.07 17.30 -23.30
N LYS A 694 6.53 17.84 -24.42
CA LYS A 694 7.56 17.19 -25.26
C LYS A 694 8.87 17.02 -24.50
N LEU A 695 9.32 18.05 -23.79
CA LEU A 695 10.56 18.01 -23.03
C LEU A 695 10.45 17.06 -21.82
N ALA A 696 9.28 16.98 -21.21
CA ALA A 696 9.00 16.02 -20.14
C ALA A 696 9.10 14.57 -20.66
N TYR A 697 8.55 14.27 -21.84
CA TYR A 697 8.68 12.96 -22.47
C TYR A 697 10.15 12.63 -22.80
N ILE A 698 10.88 13.56 -23.42
CA ILE A 698 12.31 13.39 -23.72
C ILE A 698 13.12 13.14 -22.44
N PHE A 699 12.80 13.82 -21.34
CA PHE A 699 13.45 13.59 -20.06
C PHE A 699 13.31 12.14 -19.60
N HIS A 700 12.08 11.60 -19.60
CA HIS A 700 11.82 10.21 -19.18
C HIS A 700 12.55 9.22 -20.09
N GLN A 701 12.49 9.42 -21.41
CA GLN A 701 13.16 8.56 -22.38
C GLN A 701 14.68 8.55 -22.18
N LYS A 702 15.29 9.74 -22.10
CA LYS A 702 16.75 9.85 -21.93
C LYS A 702 17.23 9.32 -20.59
N LEU A 703 16.45 9.49 -19.51
CA LEU A 703 16.76 8.90 -18.23
C LEU A 703 16.70 7.36 -18.29
N ALA A 704 15.71 6.79 -18.98
CA ALA A 704 15.62 5.35 -19.20
C ALA A 704 16.83 4.81 -20.01
N ASP A 705 17.28 5.55 -21.03
CA ASP A 705 18.47 5.23 -21.82
C ASP A 705 19.73 5.21 -20.93
N LEU A 706 19.91 6.20 -20.06
CA LEU A 706 21.04 6.30 -19.13
C LEU A 706 21.06 5.13 -18.11
N ILE A 707 19.90 4.76 -17.59
CA ILE A 707 19.75 3.60 -16.68
C ILE A 707 20.15 2.31 -17.41
N THR A 708 19.63 2.10 -18.60
CA THR A 708 19.90 0.90 -19.42
C THR A 708 21.38 0.79 -19.78
N ASP A 709 22.01 1.91 -20.18
CA ASP A 709 23.44 1.94 -20.45
C ASP A 709 24.28 1.62 -19.20
N GLY A 710 23.88 2.16 -18.05
CA GLY A 710 24.51 1.83 -16.76
C GLY A 710 24.42 0.33 -16.44
N CYS A 711 23.24 -0.27 -16.58
CA CYS A 711 23.04 -1.71 -16.39
C CYS A 711 23.88 -2.54 -17.37
N ARG A 712 23.96 -2.13 -18.66
CA ARG A 712 24.79 -2.78 -19.67
C ARG A 712 26.27 -2.76 -19.31
N LYS A 713 26.78 -1.64 -18.81
CA LYS A 713 28.18 -1.51 -18.34
C LYS A 713 28.45 -2.40 -17.14
N ILE A 714 27.53 -2.47 -16.18
CA ILE A 714 27.65 -3.36 -15.01
C ILE A 714 27.63 -4.83 -15.45
N ARG A 715 26.71 -5.24 -16.34
CA ARG A 715 26.67 -6.60 -16.89
C ARG A 715 27.98 -7.03 -17.55
N LYS A 716 28.63 -6.12 -18.28
CA LYS A 716 29.94 -6.42 -18.89
C LYS A 716 30.99 -6.78 -17.84
N LYS A 717 30.98 -6.11 -16.66
CA LYS A 717 31.93 -6.36 -15.57
C LYS A 717 31.59 -7.59 -14.74
N THR A 718 30.33 -7.77 -14.40
CA THR A 718 29.86 -8.72 -13.36
C THR A 718 29.24 -10.00 -13.93
N LYS A 719 28.82 -9.99 -15.19
CA LYS A 719 28.00 -11.02 -15.86
C LYS A 719 26.58 -11.14 -15.29
N CYS A 720 26.17 -10.28 -14.37
CA CYS A 720 24.81 -10.25 -13.84
C CYS A 720 23.83 -9.77 -14.93
N ASN A 721 22.79 -10.57 -15.21
CA ASN A 721 21.78 -10.29 -16.24
C ASN A 721 20.37 -10.05 -15.67
N CYS A 722 20.24 -9.94 -14.35
CA CYS A 722 18.97 -9.65 -13.69
C CYS A 722 19.00 -8.24 -13.11
N VAL A 723 17.96 -7.45 -13.40
CA VAL A 723 17.81 -6.07 -12.92
C VAL A 723 16.59 -5.99 -12.01
N ALA A 724 16.75 -5.41 -10.81
CA ALA A 724 15.66 -5.12 -9.88
C ALA A 724 15.38 -3.62 -9.85
N LEU A 725 14.12 -3.23 -10.11
CA LEU A 725 13.67 -1.84 -10.13
C LEU A 725 12.90 -1.55 -8.84
N SER A 726 13.38 -0.61 -8.01
CA SER A 726 12.74 -0.23 -6.75
C SER A 726 13.03 1.23 -6.36
N GLY A 727 12.32 1.72 -5.35
CA GLY A 727 12.33 3.12 -4.91
C GLY A 727 11.10 3.89 -5.38
N GLY A 728 10.74 4.94 -4.64
CA GLY A 728 9.50 5.70 -4.84
C GLY A 728 9.35 6.33 -6.23
N VAL A 729 10.45 6.58 -6.94
CA VAL A 729 10.43 7.13 -8.31
C VAL A 729 9.82 6.15 -9.31
N PHE A 730 9.92 4.83 -9.08
CA PHE A 730 9.27 3.82 -9.93
C PHE A 730 7.75 3.71 -9.72
N GLN A 731 7.14 4.55 -8.87
CA GLN A 731 5.70 4.80 -8.93
C GLN A 731 5.30 5.60 -10.18
N ASN A 732 6.25 6.28 -10.84
CA ASN A 732 6.11 6.85 -12.18
C ASN A 732 6.08 5.70 -13.21
N ARG A 733 4.89 5.41 -13.75
CA ARG A 733 4.67 4.26 -14.64
C ARG A 733 5.22 4.48 -16.02
N LEU A 734 5.31 5.73 -16.47
CA LEU A 734 5.94 6.05 -17.74
C LEU A 734 7.43 5.70 -17.70
N LEU A 735 8.14 6.13 -16.65
CA LEU A 735 9.55 5.78 -16.45
C LEU A 735 9.73 4.28 -16.28
N LEU A 736 8.92 3.64 -15.44
CA LEU A 736 8.98 2.20 -15.21
C LEU A 736 8.86 1.44 -16.52
N ARG A 737 7.89 1.81 -17.37
CA ARG A 737 7.66 1.19 -18.68
C ARG A 737 8.84 1.38 -19.61
N MET A 738 9.32 2.62 -19.76
CA MET A 738 10.45 2.92 -20.66
C MET A 738 11.72 2.18 -20.26
N VAL A 739 12.00 2.10 -18.94
CA VAL A 739 13.17 1.37 -18.40
C VAL A 739 13.01 -0.12 -18.63
N GLU A 740 11.86 -0.71 -18.26
CA GLU A 740 11.61 -2.15 -18.41
C GLU A 740 11.72 -2.57 -19.88
N GLU A 741 11.03 -1.88 -20.81
CA GLU A 741 11.08 -2.17 -22.24
C GLU A 741 12.48 -2.03 -22.83
N SER A 742 13.26 -1.04 -22.39
CA SER A 742 14.64 -0.84 -22.84
C SER A 742 15.55 -1.95 -22.33
N LEU A 743 15.42 -2.37 -21.07
CA LEU A 743 16.16 -3.49 -20.50
C LEU A 743 15.80 -4.83 -21.13
N GLU A 744 14.50 -5.08 -21.38
CA GLU A 744 14.02 -6.30 -22.05
C GLU A 744 14.55 -6.41 -23.49
N LYS A 745 14.61 -5.30 -24.25
CA LYS A 745 15.25 -5.24 -25.58
C LYS A 745 16.72 -5.61 -25.55
N GLU A 746 17.40 -5.31 -24.45
CA GLU A 746 18.78 -5.68 -24.18
C GLU A 746 18.92 -7.09 -23.56
N HIS A 747 17.83 -7.86 -23.49
CA HIS A 747 17.78 -9.22 -22.94
C HIS A 747 18.12 -9.34 -21.44
N PHE A 748 17.81 -8.33 -20.65
CA PHE A 748 17.83 -8.46 -19.21
C PHE A 748 16.56 -9.14 -18.68
N THR A 749 16.68 -9.89 -17.59
CA THR A 749 15.55 -10.25 -16.75
C THR A 749 15.25 -9.09 -15.82
N VAL A 750 14.02 -8.59 -15.83
CA VAL A 750 13.63 -7.43 -15.02
C VAL A 750 12.70 -7.87 -13.88
N LEU A 751 13.04 -7.50 -12.66
CA LEU A 751 12.21 -7.66 -11.47
C LEU A 751 11.59 -6.31 -11.11
N ARG A 752 10.32 -6.32 -10.77
CA ARG A 752 9.57 -5.16 -10.29
C ARG A 752 8.65 -5.54 -9.14
N HIS A 753 8.11 -4.54 -8.48
CA HIS A 753 7.09 -4.73 -7.45
C HIS A 753 5.70 -5.00 -8.03
N HIS A 754 4.86 -5.69 -7.27
CA HIS A 754 3.46 -6.02 -7.59
C HIS A 754 2.53 -5.70 -6.41
N LEU A 755 2.61 -6.49 -5.33
CA LEU A 755 1.78 -6.36 -4.12
C LEU A 755 2.53 -5.73 -2.94
N ILE A 756 3.83 -5.50 -3.08
CA ILE A 756 4.63 -4.72 -2.14
C ILE A 756 4.85 -3.33 -2.76
N PRO A 757 4.68 -2.23 -2.01
CA PRO A 757 4.96 -0.90 -2.52
C PRO A 757 6.45 -0.73 -2.90
N ALA A 758 6.71 -0.10 -4.05
CA ALA A 758 8.08 0.25 -4.46
C ALA A 758 8.68 1.39 -3.60
N ASN A 759 7.82 2.17 -2.92
CA ASN A 759 8.22 3.25 -2.01
C ASN A 759 8.56 2.73 -0.61
N ASP A 760 8.84 3.65 0.34
CA ASP A 760 9.24 3.33 1.72
C ASP A 760 8.28 2.39 2.46
N GLY A 761 7.01 2.32 2.05
CA GLY A 761 6.05 1.34 2.57
C GLY A 761 6.41 -0.13 2.29
N GLY A 762 7.41 -0.39 1.44
CA GLY A 762 7.92 -1.73 1.13
C GLY A 762 9.27 -2.06 1.74
N ILE A 763 10.05 -1.08 2.22
CA ILE A 763 11.45 -1.32 2.64
C ILE A 763 11.59 -2.24 3.84
N ALA A 764 10.58 -2.29 4.72
CA ALA A 764 10.58 -3.18 5.88
C ALA A 764 10.73 -4.66 5.50
N LEU A 765 10.22 -5.07 4.32
CA LEU A 765 10.44 -6.42 3.79
C LEU A 765 11.92 -6.66 3.49
N GLY A 766 12.58 -5.72 2.82
CA GLY A 766 14.01 -5.83 2.50
C GLY A 766 14.90 -5.82 3.75
N GLN A 767 14.54 -4.99 4.73
CA GLN A 767 15.22 -4.95 6.03
C GLN A 767 15.07 -6.29 6.75
N ALA A 768 13.87 -6.86 6.80
CA ALA A 768 13.61 -8.15 7.44
C ALA A 768 14.32 -9.30 6.71
N ALA A 769 14.36 -9.29 5.37
CA ALA A 769 15.08 -10.29 4.58
C ALA A 769 16.59 -10.27 4.85
N TYR A 770 17.20 -9.06 4.96
CA TYR A 770 18.60 -8.94 5.34
C TYR A 770 18.86 -9.42 6.76
N ALA A 771 18.02 -9.02 7.73
CA ALA A 771 18.17 -9.48 9.11
C ALA A 771 18.04 -11.01 9.22
N MET A 772 17.17 -11.63 8.44
CA MET A 772 17.04 -13.08 8.36
C MET A 772 18.32 -13.73 7.84
N GLN A 773 18.93 -13.19 6.79
CA GLN A 773 20.22 -13.65 6.29
C GLN A 773 21.34 -13.44 7.32
N TYR A 774 21.33 -12.29 8.01
CA TYR A 774 22.33 -11.95 9.03
C TYR A 774 22.39 -12.98 10.16
N ILE A 775 21.24 -13.42 10.70
CA ILE A 775 21.22 -14.45 11.74
C ILE A 775 21.66 -15.84 11.22
N GLN A 776 21.40 -16.18 9.91
CA GLN A 776 21.91 -17.44 9.35
C GLN A 776 23.44 -17.46 9.26
N GLU A 777 24.09 -16.30 9.15
CA GLU A 777 25.53 -16.17 9.10
C GLU A 777 26.20 -16.21 10.48
N GLY A 778 25.40 -16.22 11.55
CA GLY A 778 25.88 -16.24 12.94
C GLY A 778 26.55 -14.92 13.36
N LYS A 779 26.14 -13.83 12.74
CA LYS A 779 26.68 -12.48 13.00
C LYS A 779 25.94 -11.75 14.12
#